data_e805d07639125bba4e76b0422635fa70
#
_entry.id   e805d07639125bba4e76b0422635fa70
#
_cell.length_a   1.000
_cell.length_b   1.000
_cell.length_c   1.000
_cell.angle_alpha   90.00
_cell.angle_beta   90.00
_cell.angle_gamma   90.00
#
_symmetry.space_group_name_H-M   'P 1'
#
loop_
_entity.id
_entity.type
_entity.pdbx_description
1 polymer ?
#
loop_
_entity_poly.entity_id
_entity_poly.type
_entity_poly.pdbx_seq_one_letter_code
_entity_poly.pdbx_strand_id
1 'polypeptide(L)'
;MNNKKQFSTQKLFRNISVFKEKDFLTLHKIIFMNFWTRISRFILKNQLFILLTIGVITVLLGSQTKYIKFSYTEANLLPEDHPENLNYTRFLNVFGEEGTLVVLAVKDPALFTPEKFNNWNQLAKDLEIFSEIDFSISIGNLNALKKDKKNKCFKLVPLVEKTFNTPKEIEEFKKHLFDNFPFYNNLLFNKKTQTVQTALYLDDKIVNTKIRKDFIFDKLNPIIEKFERDNNIDVHISGMPYVRTLNSQNIKAEMGMFVGLALFVTAFIFFLFFKSFRATFITLLVVSVGVIWAFGFIGLFRYEITILTALIPPLIIVIGVPNAIFIINKYQQEVKKHGNKTKSLQRVISKVGNATLMTNITTAAGFATFVFTNSQLLNEFGIIASINIMAIFVLSILIIPSLYSFMPLPKEKHLTHLERKWMSKTVNWMVRMVRNQKIAIYTSALLVIIISIIGVYKIRVSGSIIEDMPKDKLFFQDILFFEKEFGGIMPLEILIDTKKKNGVLKLSTLKKIEKLTEAIDLIPDLSPAVSVNKLVKYAKQAFYNGNPKYYQLPTSQEKNFLLAYLKNTPESTNTLENIVDSTGRYARITTYMKDVGTDKMERIQERLQAVIDKEFPSEKFEVTLTGKALVFLRGTNYLINNLVISLSLAILLISLFMGWMFRSLRMIFVSLIPNLLPLLVTAGLMGYLGIPIKPSTILVFSIAFGISVDDTIHFLAKYRQELMANKWKVRTSVYNALRETGVSMFYTSIVLFFGFLVFIISSFGGTKALGGLISVTLLFAMVSNLLLLPALLLSLERRIANKKTFKKPKMQILPKKEEE
;
A
#
# COMPACT_ATOMS: atom_id res chain seq x y z
N MET A 1 -54.80 7.85 55.70
CA MET A 1 -53.45 8.21 56.19
C MET A 1 -52.29 7.52 55.36
N ASN A 2 -52.54 6.87 54.24
CA ASN A 2 -51.47 6.09 53.50
C ASN A 2 -50.91 6.78 52.26
N ASN A 3 -51.39 7.91 51.80
CA ASN A 3 -50.91 8.55 50.57
C ASN A 3 -49.87 9.63 50.76
N LYS A 4 -49.54 10.07 51.96
CA LYS A 4 -48.49 11.08 52.21
C LYS A 4 -47.09 10.50 52.44
N LYS A 5 -46.97 9.20 52.81
CA LYS A 5 -45.65 8.55 52.98
C LYS A 5 -45.01 8.05 51.71
N GLN A 6 -45.76 7.71 50.66
CA GLN A 6 -45.22 7.30 49.38
C GLN A 6 -44.64 8.45 48.55
N PHE A 7 -45.18 9.65 48.69
CA PHE A 7 -44.65 10.87 48.00
C PHE A 7 -43.34 11.38 48.60
N SER A 8 -43.08 11.09 49.91
CA SER A 8 -41.84 11.54 50.55
C SER A 8 -40.63 10.65 50.19
N THR A 9 -40.84 9.35 50.05
CA THR A 9 -39.79 8.39 49.70
C THR A 9 -39.37 8.52 48.23
N GLN A 10 -40.28 8.73 47.30
CA GLN A 10 -39.91 8.98 45.90
C GLN A 10 -39.16 10.30 45.70
N LYS A 11 -39.47 11.34 46.46
CA LYS A 11 -38.71 12.60 46.46
C LYS A 11 -37.32 12.46 47.06
N LEU A 12 -37.18 11.63 48.11
CA LEU A 12 -35.88 11.34 48.75
C LEU A 12 -34.98 10.50 47.80
N PHE A 13 -35.53 9.45 47.16
CA PHE A 13 -34.77 8.63 46.18
C PHE A 13 -34.38 9.43 44.96
N ARG A 14 -35.23 10.34 44.48
CA ARG A 14 -34.92 11.24 43.37
C ARG A 14 -33.84 12.28 43.72
N ASN A 15 -33.83 12.75 45.00
CA ASN A 15 -32.79 13.64 45.46
C ASN A 15 -31.44 12.93 45.73
N ILE A 16 -31.47 11.70 46.22
CA ILE A 16 -30.26 10.88 46.43
C ILE A 16 -29.62 10.46 45.13
N SER A 17 -30.40 10.10 44.11
CA SER A 17 -29.86 9.79 42.77
C SER A 17 -29.29 11.03 42.07
N VAL A 18 -29.92 12.18 42.22
CA VAL A 18 -29.44 13.46 41.67
C VAL A 18 -28.21 13.97 42.43
N PHE A 19 -28.10 13.72 43.72
CA PHE A 19 -26.92 14.05 44.53
C PHE A 19 -25.73 13.13 44.15
N LYS A 20 -25.91 11.83 44.08
CA LYS A 20 -24.87 10.88 43.63
C LYS A 20 -24.39 11.16 42.18
N GLU A 21 -25.27 11.51 41.28
CA GLU A 21 -24.90 11.82 39.89
C GLU A 21 -24.19 13.19 39.77
N LYS A 22 -24.56 14.17 40.60
CA LYS A 22 -23.84 15.45 40.66
C LYS A 22 -22.47 15.33 41.32
N ASP A 23 -22.34 14.54 42.34
CA ASP A 23 -21.08 14.34 43.05
C ASP A 23 -20.10 13.48 42.26
N PHE A 24 -20.58 12.44 41.59
CA PHE A 24 -19.76 11.64 40.67
C PHE A 24 -19.27 12.45 39.45
N LEU A 25 -20.11 13.31 38.94
CA LEU A 25 -19.73 14.20 37.81
C LEU A 25 -18.80 15.34 38.27
N THR A 26 -18.92 15.85 39.51
CA THR A 26 -17.99 16.81 40.07
C THR A 26 -16.67 16.15 40.48
N LEU A 27 -16.69 14.95 41.03
CA LEU A 27 -15.50 14.19 41.36
C LEU A 27 -14.71 13.85 40.08
N HIS A 28 -15.37 13.38 39.02
CA HIS A 28 -14.76 13.09 37.73
C HIS A 28 -14.18 14.36 37.07
N LYS A 29 -14.83 15.50 37.25
CA LYS A 29 -14.38 16.81 36.78
C LYS A 29 -13.17 17.34 37.57
N ILE A 30 -13.14 17.13 38.84
CA ILE A 30 -12.01 17.48 39.74
C ILE A 30 -10.84 16.52 39.46
N ILE A 31 -11.08 15.23 39.25
CA ILE A 31 -10.04 14.26 38.96
C ILE A 31 -9.37 14.56 37.61
N PHE A 32 -10.10 14.87 36.57
CA PHE A 32 -9.52 15.12 35.23
C PHE A 32 -8.83 16.49 35.11
N MET A 33 -9.36 17.55 35.70
CA MET A 33 -8.65 18.83 35.82
C MET A 33 -7.38 18.71 36.66
N ASN A 34 -7.42 17.92 37.73
CA ASN A 34 -6.25 17.63 38.53
C ASN A 34 -5.25 16.70 37.82
N PHE A 35 -5.69 15.85 36.89
CA PHE A 35 -4.84 14.94 36.16
C PHE A 35 -3.79 15.69 35.30
N TRP A 36 -4.21 16.57 34.40
CA TRP A 36 -3.27 17.34 33.56
C TRP A 36 -2.44 18.34 34.39
N THR A 37 -2.99 18.87 35.46
CA THR A 37 -2.24 19.72 36.37
C THR A 37 -1.19 18.93 37.15
N ARG A 38 -1.48 17.68 37.52
CA ARG A 38 -0.50 16.76 38.10
C ARG A 38 0.59 16.39 37.12
N ILE A 39 0.20 16.02 35.89
CA ILE A 39 1.14 15.71 34.83
C ILE A 39 2.04 16.91 34.53
N SER A 40 1.49 18.12 34.42
CA SER A 40 2.29 19.29 34.12
C SER A 40 3.31 19.59 35.22
N ARG A 41 2.92 19.42 36.50
CA ARG A 41 3.85 19.55 37.65
C ARG A 41 4.92 18.47 37.64
N PHE A 42 4.55 17.23 37.33
CA PHE A 42 5.50 16.11 37.21
C PHE A 42 6.52 16.36 36.09
N ILE A 43 6.06 16.79 34.91
CA ILE A 43 6.93 17.11 33.78
C ILE A 43 7.90 18.23 34.12
N LEU A 44 7.39 19.33 34.67
CA LEU A 44 8.19 20.51 34.99
C LEU A 44 9.12 20.32 36.22
N LYS A 45 8.84 19.36 37.09
CA LYS A 45 9.72 19.00 38.19
C LYS A 45 10.84 18.05 37.82
N ASN A 46 10.54 17.12 36.87
CA ASN A 46 11.44 15.99 36.52
C ASN A 46 11.91 16.04 35.07
N GLN A 47 12.17 17.23 34.51
CA GLN A 47 12.46 17.43 33.08
C GLN A 47 13.65 16.61 32.59
N LEU A 48 14.77 16.63 33.34
CA LEU A 48 16.00 15.91 32.99
C LEU A 48 15.77 14.40 32.99
N PHE A 49 15.11 13.88 34.01
CA PHE A 49 14.77 12.47 34.13
C PHE A 49 13.89 12.02 32.94
N ILE A 50 12.90 12.81 32.56
CA ILE A 50 12.03 12.51 31.41
C ILE A 50 12.83 12.49 30.11
N LEU A 51 13.69 13.46 29.86
CA LEU A 51 14.52 13.52 28.65
C LEU A 51 15.50 12.35 28.60
N LEU A 52 16.13 11.99 29.73
CA LEU A 52 17.00 10.82 29.82
C LEU A 52 16.23 9.51 29.55
N THR A 53 15.04 9.36 30.15
CA THR A 53 14.18 8.18 29.95
C THR A 53 13.79 8.05 28.48
N ILE A 54 13.38 9.14 27.83
CA ILE A 54 13.08 9.15 26.39
C ILE A 54 14.33 8.79 25.58
N GLY A 55 15.50 9.33 25.97
CA GLY A 55 16.79 8.99 25.34
C GLY A 55 17.09 7.49 25.42
N VAL A 56 16.95 6.90 26.60
CA VAL A 56 17.16 5.44 26.80
C VAL A 56 16.18 4.62 25.95
N ILE A 57 14.87 4.97 26.00
CA ILE A 57 13.85 4.26 25.17
C ILE A 57 14.18 4.41 23.67
N THR A 58 14.64 5.60 23.25
CA THR A 58 15.01 5.85 21.85
C THR A 58 16.21 4.99 21.42
N VAL A 59 17.20 4.81 22.27
CA VAL A 59 18.34 3.92 22.02
C VAL A 59 17.89 2.47 21.97
N LEU A 60 17.04 2.03 22.91
CA LEU A 60 16.50 0.68 22.95
C LEU A 60 15.66 0.36 21.69
N LEU A 61 14.75 1.25 21.30
CA LEU A 61 13.96 1.08 20.07
C LEU A 61 14.85 1.22 18.84
N GLY A 62 15.79 2.16 18.83
CA GLY A 62 16.77 2.29 17.75
C GLY A 62 17.62 1.02 17.55
N SER A 63 17.95 0.30 18.62
CA SER A 63 18.67 -0.98 18.50
C SER A 63 17.85 -2.09 17.82
N GLN A 64 16.51 -2.00 17.83
CA GLN A 64 15.66 -2.97 17.14
C GLN A 64 15.67 -2.81 15.62
N THR A 65 16.16 -1.68 15.10
CA THR A 65 16.26 -1.44 13.65
C THR A 65 17.17 -2.46 12.94
N LYS A 66 18.09 -3.08 13.64
CA LYS A 66 18.93 -4.18 13.11
C LYS A 66 18.13 -5.40 12.64
N TYR A 67 16.89 -5.55 13.12
CA TYR A 67 16.02 -6.65 12.76
C TYR A 67 15.04 -6.33 11.63
N ILE A 68 15.09 -5.11 11.11
CA ILE A 68 14.27 -4.71 9.98
C ILE A 68 14.69 -5.49 8.74
N LYS A 69 13.72 -6.13 8.12
CA LYS A 69 13.86 -6.78 6.83
C LYS A 69 13.02 -6.05 5.80
N PHE A 70 13.53 -5.96 4.57
CA PHE A 70 12.72 -5.55 3.44
C PHE A 70 12.01 -6.77 2.87
N SER A 71 10.75 -6.62 2.51
CA SER A 71 10.03 -7.73 1.89
C SER A 71 10.61 -8.04 0.52
N TYR A 72 10.93 -9.31 0.32
CA TYR A 72 11.36 -9.85 -0.97
C TYR A 72 10.25 -10.67 -1.63
N THR A 73 9.12 -10.84 -0.95
CA THR A 73 7.93 -11.51 -1.46
C THR A 73 6.93 -10.49 -1.98
N GLU A 74 6.03 -10.92 -2.85
CA GLU A 74 4.83 -10.15 -3.12
C GLU A 74 3.93 -10.17 -1.89
N ALA A 75 3.31 -9.00 -1.63
CA ALA A 75 2.34 -8.93 -0.55
C ALA A 75 1.19 -9.90 -0.83
N ASN A 76 0.99 -10.84 0.07
CA ASN A 76 -0.22 -11.66 0.04
C ASN A 76 -1.40 -10.77 0.45
N LEU A 77 -2.25 -10.46 -0.51
CA LEU A 77 -3.39 -9.57 -0.30
C LEU A 77 -4.63 -10.32 0.22
N LEU A 78 -4.63 -11.66 0.08
CA LEU A 78 -5.70 -12.54 0.54
C LEU A 78 -5.36 -13.17 1.89
N PRO A 79 -6.35 -13.45 2.73
CA PRO A 79 -6.18 -14.29 3.94
C PRO A 79 -5.67 -15.68 3.59
N GLU A 80 -4.96 -16.30 4.53
CA GLU A 80 -4.44 -17.66 4.34
C GLU A 80 -5.54 -18.71 4.09
N ASP A 81 -6.71 -18.53 4.70
CA ASP A 81 -7.89 -19.39 4.58
C ASP A 81 -8.79 -19.10 3.37
N HIS A 82 -8.44 -18.08 2.57
CA HIS A 82 -9.23 -17.74 1.38
C HIS A 82 -9.15 -18.88 0.33
N PRO A 83 -10.27 -19.27 -0.30
CA PRO A 83 -10.30 -20.39 -1.25
C PRO A 83 -9.25 -20.30 -2.37
N GLU A 84 -9.03 -19.11 -2.93
CA GLU A 84 -8.03 -18.90 -3.98
C GLU A 84 -6.59 -19.11 -3.46
N ASN A 85 -6.33 -18.74 -2.20
CA ASN A 85 -5.02 -18.97 -1.58
C ASN A 85 -4.79 -20.44 -1.27
N LEU A 86 -5.83 -21.15 -0.84
CA LEU A 86 -5.79 -22.61 -0.63
C LEU A 86 -5.57 -23.36 -1.96
N ASN A 87 -6.23 -22.94 -3.04
CA ASN A 87 -6.04 -23.49 -4.38
C ASN A 87 -4.59 -23.26 -4.88
N TYR A 88 -4.06 -22.07 -4.65
CA TYR A 88 -2.69 -21.76 -4.99
C TYR A 88 -1.68 -22.56 -4.17
N THR A 89 -1.89 -22.69 -2.88
CA THR A 89 -1.06 -23.53 -1.99
C THR A 89 -1.09 -25.00 -2.42
N ARG A 90 -2.26 -25.51 -2.82
CA ARG A 90 -2.39 -26.87 -3.39
C ARG A 90 -1.55 -27.03 -4.66
N PHE A 91 -1.58 -26.03 -5.53
CA PHE A 91 -0.75 -26.01 -6.75
C PHE A 91 0.74 -26.05 -6.42
N LEU A 92 1.20 -25.19 -5.48
CA LEU A 92 2.61 -25.16 -5.04
C LEU A 92 3.07 -26.49 -4.42
N ASN A 93 2.20 -27.16 -3.67
CA ASN A 93 2.52 -28.46 -3.08
C ASN A 93 2.72 -29.56 -4.13
N VAL A 94 2.14 -29.42 -5.33
CA VAL A 94 2.25 -30.41 -6.42
C VAL A 94 3.42 -30.09 -7.35
N PHE A 95 3.63 -28.82 -7.69
CA PHE A 95 4.56 -28.38 -8.75
C PHE A 95 5.72 -27.49 -8.28
N GLY A 96 5.82 -27.22 -6.97
CA GLY A 96 6.87 -26.35 -6.41
C GLY A 96 6.57 -24.87 -6.53
N GLU A 97 7.55 -24.06 -6.12
CA GLU A 97 7.46 -22.60 -6.11
C GLU A 97 7.33 -22.01 -7.52
N GLU A 98 6.46 -21.03 -7.64
CA GLU A 98 6.25 -20.26 -8.86
C GLU A 98 7.11 -18.98 -8.84
N GLY A 99 7.60 -18.58 -9.99
CA GLY A 99 8.31 -17.29 -10.11
C GLY A 99 9.78 -17.35 -9.73
N THR A 100 10.44 -18.47 -10.00
CA THR A 100 11.91 -18.63 -9.93
C THR A 100 12.63 -18.14 -11.18
N LEU A 101 11.88 -17.87 -12.25
CA LEU A 101 12.38 -17.59 -13.58
C LEU A 101 12.89 -16.15 -13.72
N VAL A 102 14.14 -15.99 -14.13
CA VAL A 102 14.74 -14.78 -14.69
C VAL A 102 14.96 -15.00 -16.18
N VAL A 103 14.58 -14.05 -17.01
CA VAL A 103 14.73 -14.14 -18.47
C VAL A 103 15.64 -13.04 -18.98
N LEU A 104 16.53 -13.40 -19.89
CA LEU A 104 17.40 -12.52 -20.65
C LEU A 104 16.95 -12.58 -22.11
N ALA A 105 16.78 -11.44 -22.77
CA ALA A 105 16.41 -11.46 -24.18
C ALA A 105 17.18 -10.42 -25.00
N VAL A 106 17.44 -10.77 -26.24
CA VAL A 106 18.08 -9.91 -27.25
C VAL A 106 17.20 -9.85 -28.49
N LYS A 107 16.97 -8.63 -28.98
CA LYS A 107 16.27 -8.34 -30.21
C LYS A 107 17.17 -7.56 -31.17
N ASP A 108 18.30 -8.10 -31.49
CA ASP A 108 19.25 -7.51 -32.44
C ASP A 108 19.61 -8.55 -33.52
N PRO A 109 19.39 -8.26 -34.80
CA PRO A 109 19.84 -9.14 -35.89
C PRO A 109 21.33 -9.42 -35.86
N ALA A 110 22.14 -8.51 -35.30
CA ALA A 110 23.59 -8.70 -35.18
C ALA A 110 23.96 -9.83 -34.19
N LEU A 111 23.04 -10.30 -33.35
CA LEU A 111 23.26 -11.49 -32.53
C LEU A 111 23.59 -12.72 -33.39
N PHE A 112 22.99 -12.84 -34.56
CA PHE A 112 23.24 -13.95 -35.49
C PHE A 112 24.51 -13.74 -36.35
N THR A 113 25.56 -13.20 -35.77
CA THR A 113 26.93 -13.29 -36.29
C THR A 113 27.68 -14.36 -35.50
N PRO A 114 28.69 -15.05 -36.09
CA PRO A 114 29.40 -16.16 -35.44
C PRO A 114 29.96 -15.79 -34.06
N GLU A 115 30.62 -14.66 -33.96
CA GLU A 115 31.25 -14.19 -32.75
C GLU A 115 30.23 -13.91 -31.65
N LYS A 116 29.22 -13.07 -31.94
CA LYS A 116 28.25 -12.62 -30.96
C LYS A 116 27.33 -13.77 -30.49
N PHE A 117 26.95 -14.66 -31.39
CA PHE A 117 26.15 -15.82 -31.03
C PHE A 117 26.92 -16.82 -30.17
N ASN A 118 28.20 -17.05 -30.45
CA ASN A 118 29.06 -17.86 -29.62
C ASN A 118 29.24 -17.23 -28.25
N ASN A 119 29.41 -15.90 -28.15
CA ASN A 119 29.51 -15.16 -26.89
C ASN A 119 28.19 -15.24 -26.12
N TRP A 120 27.01 -15.18 -26.76
CA TRP A 120 25.71 -15.37 -26.14
C TRP A 120 25.56 -16.79 -25.52
N ASN A 121 25.99 -17.80 -26.24
CA ASN A 121 25.97 -19.17 -25.73
C ASN A 121 26.96 -19.37 -24.60
N GLN A 122 28.12 -18.69 -24.65
CA GLN A 122 29.09 -18.71 -23.54
C GLN A 122 28.56 -18.01 -22.31
N LEU A 123 27.86 -16.86 -22.45
CA LEU A 123 27.20 -16.17 -21.36
C LEU A 123 26.23 -17.10 -20.62
N ALA A 124 25.40 -17.87 -21.36
CA ALA A 124 24.48 -18.81 -20.72
C ALA A 124 25.19 -19.88 -19.89
N LYS A 125 26.34 -20.40 -20.40
CA LYS A 125 27.17 -21.38 -19.68
C LYS A 125 27.86 -20.77 -18.44
N ASP A 126 28.38 -19.55 -18.56
CA ASP A 126 29.04 -18.84 -17.45
C ASP A 126 28.04 -18.57 -16.32
N LEU A 127 26.77 -18.31 -16.66
CA LEU A 127 25.72 -18.10 -15.68
C LEU A 127 25.34 -19.41 -14.95
N GLU A 128 25.36 -20.56 -15.63
CA GLU A 128 25.05 -21.86 -15.00
C GLU A 128 26.06 -22.31 -13.94
N ILE A 129 27.26 -21.71 -13.90
CA ILE A 129 28.28 -22.03 -12.90
C ILE A 129 27.89 -21.57 -11.50
N PHE A 130 26.98 -20.57 -11.40
CA PHE A 130 26.56 -20.03 -10.12
C PHE A 130 25.62 -20.99 -9.38
N SER A 131 25.91 -21.23 -8.11
CA SER A 131 25.09 -22.07 -7.23
C SER A 131 23.67 -21.56 -6.98
N GLU A 132 23.41 -20.30 -7.32
CA GLU A 132 22.12 -19.65 -7.23
C GLU A 132 21.20 -19.98 -8.40
N ILE A 133 21.73 -20.57 -9.48
CA ILE A 133 20.99 -21.04 -10.64
C ILE A 133 20.86 -22.55 -10.58
N ASP A 134 19.65 -23.05 -10.56
CA ASP A 134 19.36 -24.47 -10.58
C ASP A 134 19.61 -25.06 -11.97
N PHE A 135 19.08 -24.40 -12.99
CA PHE A 135 19.35 -24.73 -14.41
C PHE A 135 19.05 -23.55 -15.31
N SER A 136 19.61 -23.58 -16.53
CA SER A 136 19.27 -22.62 -17.59
C SER A 136 18.74 -23.32 -18.83
N ILE A 137 17.89 -22.60 -19.56
CA ILE A 137 17.43 -23.04 -20.89
C ILE A 137 17.77 -21.92 -21.87
N SER A 138 18.72 -22.19 -22.75
CA SER A 138 19.18 -21.27 -23.81
C SER A 138 19.29 -22.01 -25.14
N ILE A 139 19.31 -21.27 -26.23
CA ILE A 139 19.51 -21.90 -27.55
C ILE A 139 20.81 -22.70 -27.59
N GLY A 140 21.85 -22.24 -26.89
CA GLY A 140 23.16 -22.88 -26.88
C GLY A 140 23.22 -24.21 -26.14
N ASN A 141 22.31 -24.44 -25.15
CA ASN A 141 22.25 -25.70 -24.41
C ASN A 141 21.02 -26.55 -24.72
N LEU A 142 20.26 -26.18 -25.78
CA LEU A 142 19.11 -26.93 -26.25
C LEU A 142 19.50 -28.29 -26.75
N ASN A 143 18.72 -29.29 -26.33
CA ASN A 143 18.81 -30.65 -26.82
C ASN A 143 17.60 -30.98 -27.73
N ALA A 144 17.87 -31.44 -28.93
CA ALA A 144 16.85 -31.99 -29.82
C ALA A 144 16.58 -33.46 -29.50
N LEU A 145 15.29 -33.82 -29.45
CA LEU A 145 14.90 -35.23 -29.34
C LEU A 145 15.17 -35.94 -30.66
N LYS A 146 16.02 -36.95 -30.66
CA LYS A 146 16.32 -37.80 -31.82
C LYS A 146 15.92 -39.26 -31.53
N LYS A 147 15.18 -39.88 -32.45
CA LYS A 147 14.71 -41.25 -32.33
C LYS A 147 15.88 -42.23 -32.36
N ASP A 148 16.01 -43.03 -31.29
CA ASP A 148 16.86 -44.24 -31.29
C ASP A 148 16.02 -45.51 -31.52
N LYS A 149 16.18 -46.08 -32.71
CA LYS A 149 15.42 -47.29 -33.08
C LYS A 149 15.88 -48.52 -32.32
N LYS A 150 17.20 -48.59 -31.99
CA LYS A 150 17.80 -49.77 -31.33
C LYS A 150 17.32 -49.93 -29.90
N ASN A 151 17.32 -48.82 -29.12
CA ASN A 151 16.95 -48.81 -27.71
C ASN A 151 15.48 -48.42 -27.47
N LYS A 152 14.70 -48.14 -28.51
CA LYS A 152 13.30 -47.69 -28.45
C LYS A 152 13.12 -46.52 -27.46
N CYS A 153 14.03 -45.54 -27.47
CA CYS A 153 14.01 -44.34 -26.67
C CYS A 153 14.28 -43.11 -27.54
N PHE A 154 14.13 -41.93 -26.96
CA PHE A 154 14.68 -40.74 -27.54
C PHE A 154 16.06 -40.47 -26.95
N LYS A 155 17.01 -40.02 -27.78
CA LYS A 155 18.28 -39.47 -27.36
C LYS A 155 18.21 -37.98 -27.39
N LEU A 156 18.73 -37.33 -26.39
CA LEU A 156 18.97 -35.89 -26.36
C LEU A 156 20.27 -35.59 -27.09
N VAL A 157 20.19 -34.86 -28.19
CA VAL A 157 21.35 -34.49 -29.00
C VAL A 157 21.46 -32.96 -28.95
N PRO A 158 22.60 -32.40 -28.52
CA PRO A 158 22.79 -30.97 -28.54
C PRO A 158 22.46 -30.37 -29.90
N LEU A 159 21.68 -29.26 -29.89
CA LEU A 159 21.34 -28.55 -31.11
C LEU A 159 22.54 -27.76 -31.63
N VAL A 160 23.36 -27.26 -30.73
CA VAL A 160 24.63 -26.59 -30.99
C VAL A 160 25.78 -27.52 -30.58
N GLU A 161 26.33 -28.29 -31.54
CA GLU A 161 27.39 -29.26 -31.29
C GLU A 161 28.79 -28.60 -31.20
N LYS A 162 28.97 -27.50 -31.92
CA LYS A 162 30.26 -26.77 -32.01
C LYS A 162 30.06 -25.27 -32.19
N THR A 163 31.14 -24.52 -32.00
CA THR A 163 31.15 -23.07 -32.24
C THR A 163 30.96 -22.78 -33.74
N PHE A 164 30.25 -21.71 -34.05
CA PHE A 164 30.06 -21.24 -35.44
C PHE A 164 31.27 -20.40 -35.84
N ASN A 165 31.81 -20.68 -37.03
CA ASN A 165 32.97 -19.97 -37.56
C ASN A 165 32.65 -19.10 -38.78
N THR A 166 31.58 -19.41 -39.49
CA THR A 166 31.23 -18.68 -40.72
C THR A 166 29.80 -18.12 -40.68
N PRO A 167 29.55 -16.96 -41.31
CA PRO A 167 28.20 -16.39 -41.40
C PRO A 167 27.20 -17.34 -42.07
N LYS A 168 27.63 -18.18 -42.98
CA LYS A 168 26.77 -19.16 -43.66
C LYS A 168 26.27 -20.24 -42.71
N GLU A 169 27.13 -20.78 -41.84
CA GLU A 169 26.74 -21.79 -40.84
C GLU A 169 25.68 -21.24 -39.88
N ILE A 170 25.82 -19.99 -39.43
CA ILE A 170 24.86 -19.42 -38.52
C ILE A 170 23.53 -19.09 -39.18
N GLU A 171 23.52 -18.69 -40.42
CA GLU A 171 22.29 -18.43 -41.18
C GLU A 171 21.51 -19.74 -41.47
N GLU A 172 22.19 -20.82 -41.80
CA GLU A 172 21.60 -22.15 -41.94
C GLU A 172 21.05 -22.65 -40.60
N PHE A 173 21.80 -22.46 -39.50
CA PHE A 173 21.34 -22.79 -38.14
C PHE A 173 20.10 -21.97 -37.77
N LYS A 174 20.10 -20.66 -37.99
CA LYS A 174 19.00 -19.75 -37.72
C LYS A 174 17.73 -20.21 -38.44
N LYS A 175 17.82 -20.51 -39.72
CA LYS A 175 16.70 -21.05 -40.51
C LYS A 175 16.21 -22.40 -39.95
N HIS A 176 17.14 -23.27 -39.61
CA HIS A 176 16.80 -24.57 -39.00
C HIS A 176 16.08 -24.41 -37.66
N LEU A 177 16.56 -23.52 -36.80
CA LEU A 177 15.96 -23.22 -35.48
C LEU A 177 14.53 -22.70 -35.62
N PHE A 178 14.31 -21.69 -36.44
CA PHE A 178 13.00 -21.05 -36.55
C PHE A 178 11.96 -21.88 -37.29
N ASP A 179 12.39 -22.73 -38.24
CA ASP A 179 11.46 -23.52 -39.09
C ASP A 179 11.17 -24.90 -38.51
N ASN A 180 12.11 -25.52 -37.83
CA ASN A 180 11.99 -26.93 -37.42
C ASN A 180 11.65 -27.15 -35.96
N PHE A 181 11.65 -26.09 -35.09
CA PHE A 181 11.40 -26.23 -33.67
C PHE A 181 10.18 -25.42 -33.18
N PRO A 182 8.97 -25.68 -33.66
CA PRO A 182 7.75 -24.98 -33.24
C PRO A 182 7.46 -25.10 -31.73
N PHE A 183 7.99 -26.14 -31.06
CA PHE A 183 7.88 -26.32 -29.61
C PHE A 183 8.48 -25.14 -28.84
N TYR A 184 9.62 -24.60 -29.27
CA TYR A 184 10.34 -23.54 -28.59
C TYR A 184 9.91 -22.12 -29.00
N ASN A 185 9.02 -22.01 -30.00
CA ASN A 185 8.49 -20.73 -30.42
C ASN A 185 7.67 -20.09 -29.25
N ASN A 186 7.92 -18.84 -28.99
CA ASN A 186 7.41 -18.06 -27.83
C ASN A 186 7.86 -18.60 -26.45
N LEU A 187 8.77 -19.58 -26.42
CA LEU A 187 9.44 -20.04 -25.19
C LEU A 187 10.90 -19.58 -25.13
N LEU A 188 11.64 -19.74 -26.20
CA LEU A 188 13.05 -19.35 -26.28
C LEU A 188 13.36 -18.42 -27.46
N PHE A 189 12.44 -18.29 -28.37
CA PHE A 189 12.55 -17.33 -29.46
C PHE A 189 11.17 -16.92 -29.96
N ASN A 190 11.10 -15.74 -30.52
CA ASN A 190 9.92 -15.28 -31.27
C ASN A 190 10.24 -15.31 -32.75
N LYS A 191 9.60 -16.25 -33.48
CA LYS A 191 9.85 -16.45 -34.95
C LYS A 191 9.55 -15.18 -35.76
N LYS A 192 8.56 -14.35 -35.35
CA LYS A 192 8.14 -13.16 -36.09
C LYS A 192 9.14 -12.02 -35.96
N THR A 193 9.65 -11.81 -34.76
CA THR A 193 10.54 -10.68 -34.44
C THR A 193 12.01 -11.08 -34.40
N GLN A 194 12.31 -12.38 -34.47
CA GLN A 194 13.65 -12.98 -34.35
C GLN A 194 14.32 -12.66 -33.00
N THR A 195 13.53 -12.33 -31.98
CA THR A 195 13.99 -12.15 -30.61
C THR A 195 14.37 -13.51 -30.02
N VAL A 196 15.50 -13.56 -29.35
CA VAL A 196 16.02 -14.75 -28.66
C VAL A 196 16.00 -14.52 -27.19
N GLN A 197 15.62 -15.51 -26.38
CA GLN A 197 15.73 -15.42 -24.93
C GLN A 197 16.44 -16.63 -24.31
N THR A 198 17.04 -16.38 -23.16
CA THR A 198 17.60 -17.39 -22.26
C THR A 198 16.81 -17.34 -20.96
N ALA A 199 16.34 -18.48 -20.48
CA ALA A 199 15.60 -18.65 -19.24
C ALA A 199 16.54 -19.20 -18.17
N LEU A 200 16.66 -18.50 -17.03
CA LEU A 200 17.46 -18.87 -15.88
C LEU A 200 16.51 -19.21 -14.73
N TYR A 201 16.56 -20.41 -14.22
CA TYR A 201 15.77 -20.84 -13.07
C TYR A 201 16.63 -20.76 -11.80
N LEU A 202 16.22 -19.89 -10.88
CA LEU A 202 16.91 -19.74 -9.60
C LEU A 202 16.50 -20.87 -8.64
N ASP A 203 17.41 -21.26 -7.75
CA ASP A 203 17.09 -22.21 -6.67
C ASP A 203 15.92 -21.69 -5.81
N ASP A 204 14.90 -22.50 -5.64
CA ASP A 204 13.71 -22.21 -4.84
C ASP A 204 14.01 -21.67 -3.45
N LYS A 205 15.09 -22.17 -2.82
CA LYS A 205 15.51 -21.80 -1.46
C LYS A 205 15.97 -20.35 -1.34
N ILE A 206 16.46 -19.75 -2.42
CA ILE A 206 17.02 -18.40 -2.41
C ILE A 206 16.08 -17.32 -2.94
N VAL A 207 15.07 -17.71 -3.71
CA VAL A 207 14.18 -16.77 -4.44
C VAL A 207 13.55 -15.71 -3.53
N ASN A 208 13.21 -16.06 -2.30
CA ASN A 208 12.58 -15.17 -1.32
C ASN A 208 13.57 -14.68 -0.25
N THR A 209 14.87 -14.68 -0.54
CA THR A 209 15.93 -14.30 0.42
C THR A 209 16.79 -13.13 -0.06
N LYS A 210 17.62 -12.63 0.84
CA LYS A 210 18.64 -11.62 0.51
C LYS A 210 19.67 -12.13 -0.51
N ILE A 211 19.95 -13.46 -0.53
CA ILE A 211 20.93 -14.06 -1.43
C ILE A 211 20.58 -13.76 -2.88
N ARG A 212 19.28 -13.84 -3.26
CA ARG A 212 18.81 -13.44 -4.59
C ARG A 212 19.23 -12.02 -4.94
N LYS A 213 19.07 -11.07 -4.00
CA LYS A 213 19.43 -9.68 -4.23
C LYS A 213 20.93 -9.54 -4.49
N ASP A 214 21.74 -10.16 -3.64
CA ASP A 214 23.20 -10.09 -3.74
C ASP A 214 23.66 -10.75 -5.06
N PHE A 215 23.03 -11.88 -5.45
CA PHE A 215 23.28 -12.53 -6.75
C PHE A 215 22.97 -11.59 -7.92
N ILE A 216 21.80 -10.94 -7.94
CA ILE A 216 21.38 -10.07 -9.06
C ILE A 216 22.31 -8.87 -9.20
N PHE A 217 22.66 -8.18 -8.10
CA PHE A 217 23.47 -6.96 -8.18
C PHE A 217 24.97 -7.23 -8.31
N ASP A 218 25.49 -8.25 -7.61
CA ASP A 218 26.92 -8.44 -7.48
C ASP A 218 27.47 -9.45 -8.50
N LYS A 219 26.61 -10.29 -9.11
CA LYS A 219 27.03 -11.32 -10.06
C LYS A 219 26.32 -11.18 -11.42
N LEU A 220 24.99 -11.23 -11.46
CA LEU A 220 24.22 -11.26 -12.71
C LEU A 220 24.40 -9.98 -13.53
N ASN A 221 24.08 -8.81 -12.95
CA ASN A 221 24.16 -7.55 -13.67
C ASN A 221 25.57 -7.23 -14.21
N PRO A 222 26.68 -7.38 -13.42
CA PRO A 222 28.00 -7.09 -13.93
C PRO A 222 28.43 -7.94 -15.12
N ILE A 223 28.01 -9.22 -15.17
CA ILE A 223 28.30 -10.12 -16.27
C ILE A 223 27.54 -9.72 -17.52
N ILE A 224 26.25 -9.35 -17.36
CA ILE A 224 25.43 -8.92 -18.49
C ILE A 224 25.93 -7.58 -19.04
N GLU A 225 26.21 -6.60 -18.20
CA GLU A 225 26.81 -5.33 -18.60
C GLU A 225 28.16 -5.48 -19.31
N LYS A 226 28.95 -6.48 -18.90
CA LYS A 226 30.19 -6.82 -19.61
C LYS A 226 29.89 -7.36 -21.00
N PHE A 227 28.95 -8.30 -21.12
CA PHE A 227 28.53 -8.85 -22.42
C PHE A 227 27.99 -7.75 -23.35
N GLU A 228 27.18 -6.83 -22.86
CA GLU A 228 26.64 -5.69 -23.63
C GLU A 228 27.75 -4.80 -24.15
N ARG A 229 28.72 -4.44 -23.32
CA ARG A 229 29.88 -3.62 -23.74
C ARG A 229 30.77 -4.33 -24.77
N ASP A 230 31.05 -5.61 -24.51
CA ASP A 230 31.99 -6.38 -25.37
C ASP A 230 31.40 -6.67 -26.75
N ASN A 231 30.06 -6.83 -26.83
CA ASN A 231 29.37 -7.19 -28.08
C ASN A 231 28.61 -6.04 -28.71
N ASN A 232 28.46 -4.89 -28.04
CA ASN A 232 27.61 -3.77 -28.45
C ASN A 232 26.19 -4.26 -28.80
N ILE A 233 25.55 -4.94 -27.87
CA ILE A 233 24.19 -5.46 -27.95
C ILE A 233 23.49 -5.19 -26.61
N ASP A 234 22.27 -4.63 -26.67
CA ASP A 234 21.44 -4.42 -25.49
C ASP A 234 20.75 -5.74 -25.09
N VAL A 235 20.79 -6.07 -23.79
CA VAL A 235 20.15 -7.24 -23.19
C VAL A 235 18.99 -6.80 -22.32
N HIS A 236 17.80 -7.22 -22.65
CA HIS A 236 16.62 -7.00 -21.82
C HIS A 236 16.53 -8.07 -20.74
N ILE A 237 16.26 -7.65 -19.49
CA ILE A 237 16.20 -8.55 -18.33
C ILE A 237 14.84 -8.42 -17.65
N SER A 238 14.18 -9.55 -17.40
CA SER A 238 12.93 -9.57 -16.67
C SER A 238 12.75 -10.85 -15.85
N GLY A 239 11.56 -11.04 -15.33
CA GLY A 239 11.21 -12.14 -14.46
C GLY A 239 10.94 -11.68 -13.02
N MET A 240 10.06 -12.39 -12.33
CA MET A 240 9.59 -11.95 -11.00
C MET A 240 10.73 -11.75 -9.98
N PRO A 241 11.75 -12.62 -9.88
CA PRO A 241 12.87 -12.41 -8.96
C PRO A 241 13.63 -11.11 -9.23
N TYR A 242 13.87 -10.79 -10.50
CA TYR A 242 14.58 -9.58 -10.94
C TYR A 242 13.77 -8.33 -10.61
N VAL A 243 12.53 -8.29 -11.06
CA VAL A 243 11.62 -7.15 -10.85
C VAL A 243 11.41 -6.84 -9.37
N ARG A 244 11.19 -7.87 -8.52
CA ARG A 244 11.05 -7.71 -7.08
C ARG A 244 12.31 -7.15 -6.41
N THR A 245 13.48 -7.58 -6.87
CA THR A 245 14.75 -7.11 -6.32
C THR A 245 14.93 -5.62 -6.60
N LEU A 246 14.67 -5.18 -7.83
CA LEU A 246 14.78 -3.77 -8.22
C LEU A 246 13.72 -2.91 -7.53
N ASN A 247 12.48 -3.39 -7.41
CA ASN A 247 11.42 -2.70 -6.66
C ASN A 247 11.79 -2.51 -5.18
N SER A 248 12.29 -3.56 -4.51
CA SER A 248 12.72 -3.48 -3.12
C SER A 248 13.86 -2.45 -2.92
N GLN A 249 14.80 -2.39 -3.86
CA GLN A 249 15.88 -1.40 -3.83
C GLN A 249 15.35 0.03 -4.02
N ASN A 250 14.43 0.24 -4.96
CA ASN A 250 13.80 1.54 -5.18
C ASN A 250 12.98 2.01 -3.97
N ILE A 251 12.21 1.11 -3.33
CA ILE A 251 11.47 1.41 -2.08
C ILE A 251 12.45 1.89 -1.00
N LYS A 252 13.57 1.20 -0.82
CA LYS A 252 14.58 1.58 0.18
C LYS A 252 15.17 2.97 -0.09
N ALA A 253 15.50 3.27 -1.34
CA ALA A 253 16.04 4.56 -1.75
C ALA A 253 15.03 5.69 -1.54
N GLU A 254 13.78 5.50 -1.99
CA GLU A 254 12.70 6.48 -1.84
C GLU A 254 12.33 6.73 -0.37
N MET A 255 12.28 5.69 0.46
CA MET A 255 11.99 5.84 1.88
C MET A 255 12.98 6.79 2.56
N GLY A 256 14.29 6.64 2.31
CA GLY A 256 15.31 7.54 2.83
C GLY A 256 15.14 8.98 2.31
N MET A 257 14.87 9.13 1.01
CA MET A 257 14.60 10.41 0.37
C MET A 257 13.38 11.10 0.99
N PHE A 258 12.26 10.38 1.19
CA PHE A 258 11.04 10.96 1.76
C PHE A 258 11.22 11.41 3.20
N VAL A 259 11.92 10.63 4.03
CA VAL A 259 12.24 11.04 5.41
C VAL A 259 13.05 12.34 5.41
N GLY A 260 14.12 12.42 4.60
CA GLY A 260 14.94 13.61 4.48
C GLY A 260 14.15 14.84 3.99
N LEU A 261 13.35 14.65 2.93
CA LEU A 261 12.57 15.72 2.32
C LEU A 261 11.41 16.17 3.22
N ALA A 262 10.73 15.25 3.90
CA ALA A 262 9.67 15.59 4.86
C ALA A 262 10.23 16.38 6.06
N LEU A 263 11.41 16.01 6.58
CA LEU A 263 12.09 16.78 7.62
C LEU A 263 12.49 18.18 7.11
N PHE A 264 13.03 18.28 5.89
CA PHE A 264 13.41 19.55 5.29
C PHE A 264 12.20 20.48 5.07
N VAL A 265 11.15 19.98 4.43
CA VAL A 265 9.91 20.76 4.18
C VAL A 265 9.27 21.19 5.49
N THR A 266 9.21 20.29 6.46
CA THR A 266 8.71 20.60 7.81
C THR A 266 9.55 21.69 8.47
N ALA A 267 10.86 21.57 8.45
CA ALA A 267 11.77 22.58 9.00
C ALA A 267 11.58 23.95 8.34
N PHE A 268 11.54 23.97 7.02
CA PHE A 268 11.39 25.17 6.23
C PHE A 268 10.07 25.90 6.53
N ILE A 269 8.94 25.17 6.47
CA ILE A 269 7.63 25.77 6.73
C ILE A 269 7.51 26.22 8.18
N PHE A 270 7.99 25.41 9.12
CA PHE A 270 7.96 25.75 10.54
C PHE A 270 8.77 27.03 10.82
N PHE A 271 9.96 27.13 10.21
CA PHE A 271 10.78 28.34 10.31
C PHE A 271 10.10 29.58 9.71
N LEU A 272 9.46 29.44 8.54
CA LEU A 272 8.70 30.52 7.91
C LEU A 272 7.57 31.04 8.80
N PHE A 273 6.88 30.14 9.50
CA PHE A 273 5.74 30.52 10.34
C PHE A 273 6.18 31.13 11.67
N PHE A 274 7.05 30.49 12.40
CA PHE A 274 7.45 30.92 13.75
C PHE A 274 8.64 31.86 13.78
N LYS A 275 9.40 31.99 12.70
CA LYS A 275 10.65 32.79 12.61
C LYS A 275 11.59 32.53 13.79
N SER A 276 11.59 31.30 14.31
CA SER A 276 12.32 30.89 15.49
C SER A 276 13.08 29.59 15.24
N PHE A 277 14.39 29.67 15.11
CA PHE A 277 15.24 28.48 14.95
C PHE A 277 15.06 27.48 16.11
N ARG A 278 14.85 27.99 17.35
CA ARG A 278 14.63 27.13 18.52
C ARG A 278 13.34 26.33 18.41
N ALA A 279 12.23 26.95 17.99
CA ALA A 279 10.96 26.27 17.81
C ALA A 279 11.07 25.20 16.72
N THR A 280 11.74 25.53 15.60
CA THR A 280 11.98 24.60 14.49
C THR A 280 12.82 23.40 14.96
N PHE A 281 13.94 23.66 15.66
CA PHE A 281 14.81 22.61 16.16
C PHE A 281 14.10 21.65 17.11
N ILE A 282 13.32 22.18 18.08
CA ILE A 282 12.56 21.34 19.02
C ILE A 282 11.56 20.46 18.27
N THR A 283 10.85 21.02 17.30
CA THR A 283 9.88 20.26 16.50
C THR A 283 10.57 19.17 15.71
N LEU A 284 11.70 19.48 15.03
CA LEU A 284 12.49 18.50 14.31
C LEU A 284 12.99 17.38 15.22
N LEU A 285 13.46 17.73 16.44
CA LEU A 285 13.91 16.73 17.41
C LEU A 285 12.77 15.76 17.77
N VAL A 286 11.57 16.27 18.06
CA VAL A 286 10.41 15.45 18.40
C VAL A 286 10.06 14.50 17.28
N VAL A 287 9.94 15.01 16.05
CA VAL A 287 9.56 14.16 14.91
C VAL A 287 10.67 13.18 14.52
N SER A 288 11.96 13.56 14.66
CA SER A 288 13.08 12.65 14.42
C SER A 288 13.10 11.49 15.42
N VAL A 289 12.87 11.76 16.71
CA VAL A 289 12.69 10.71 17.72
C VAL A 289 11.49 9.83 17.37
N GLY A 290 10.38 10.43 16.92
CA GLY A 290 9.20 9.68 16.45
C GLY A 290 9.51 8.75 15.28
N VAL A 291 10.35 9.18 14.33
CA VAL A 291 10.81 8.35 13.20
C VAL A 291 11.66 7.18 13.69
N ILE A 292 12.60 7.41 14.62
CA ILE A 292 13.40 6.34 15.21
C ILE A 292 12.49 5.32 15.90
N TRP A 293 11.48 5.79 16.62
CA TRP A 293 10.51 4.91 17.26
C TRP A 293 9.67 4.13 16.25
N ALA A 294 9.29 4.75 15.12
CA ALA A 294 8.57 4.07 14.06
C ALA A 294 9.37 2.89 13.49
N PHE A 295 10.64 3.12 13.14
CA PHE A 295 11.53 2.04 12.74
C PHE A 295 11.76 1.03 13.87
N GLY A 296 11.90 1.50 15.10
CA GLY A 296 12.06 0.65 16.28
C GLY A 296 10.89 -0.30 16.48
N PHE A 297 9.65 0.16 16.34
CA PHE A 297 8.47 -0.70 16.45
C PHE A 297 8.37 -1.68 15.28
N ILE A 298 8.68 -1.28 14.04
CA ILE A 298 8.74 -2.21 12.90
C ILE A 298 9.73 -3.35 13.21
N GLY A 299 10.93 -3.02 13.69
CA GLY A 299 11.93 -4.02 14.07
C GLY A 299 11.55 -4.87 15.29
N LEU A 300 10.88 -4.28 16.30
CA LEU A 300 10.42 -4.96 17.51
C LEU A 300 9.35 -6.01 17.20
N PHE A 301 8.37 -5.67 16.35
CA PHE A 301 7.32 -6.59 15.92
C PHE A 301 7.78 -7.56 14.83
N ARG A 302 9.01 -7.42 14.34
CA ARG A 302 9.56 -8.24 13.25
C ARG A 302 8.79 -8.12 11.94
N TYR A 303 8.12 -7.01 11.71
CA TYR A 303 7.42 -6.76 10.47
C TYR A 303 8.40 -6.40 9.35
N GLU A 304 8.05 -6.79 8.13
CA GLU A 304 8.83 -6.47 6.95
C GLU A 304 8.47 -5.09 6.40
N ILE A 305 9.45 -4.40 5.82
CA ILE A 305 9.20 -3.16 5.10
C ILE A 305 8.67 -3.51 3.70
N THR A 306 7.40 -3.23 3.51
CA THR A 306 6.68 -3.27 2.24
C THR A 306 6.53 -1.86 1.66
N ILE A 307 5.93 -1.72 0.47
CA ILE A 307 5.61 -0.40 -0.11
C ILE A 307 4.74 0.44 0.84
N LEU A 308 3.80 -0.18 1.55
CA LEU A 308 2.91 0.54 2.47
C LEU A 308 3.61 0.92 3.78
N THR A 309 4.29 -0.02 4.43
CA THR A 309 4.97 0.25 5.69
C THR A 309 6.15 1.21 5.54
N ALA A 310 6.77 1.30 4.35
CA ALA A 310 7.79 2.29 4.04
C ALA A 310 7.29 3.75 4.10
N LEU A 311 5.99 3.97 3.97
CA LEU A 311 5.38 5.30 4.10
C LEU A 311 5.21 5.75 5.55
N ILE A 312 5.27 4.85 6.54
CA ILE A 312 5.01 5.17 7.95
C ILE A 312 5.99 6.22 8.49
N PRO A 313 7.33 6.09 8.36
CA PRO A 313 8.26 7.08 8.92
C PRO A 313 8.03 8.51 8.41
N PRO A 314 7.92 8.79 7.10
CA PRO A 314 7.62 10.15 6.65
C PRO A 314 6.19 10.60 7.01
N LEU A 315 5.22 9.69 7.10
CA LEU A 315 3.87 9.97 7.56
C LEU A 315 3.88 10.48 9.01
N ILE A 316 4.65 9.85 9.90
CA ILE A 316 4.79 10.25 11.31
C ILE A 316 5.42 11.64 11.44
N ILE A 317 6.34 12.00 10.56
CA ILE A 317 6.88 13.37 10.51
C ILE A 317 5.73 14.35 10.26
N VAL A 318 4.94 14.10 9.24
CA VAL A 318 3.86 15.02 8.81
C VAL A 318 2.76 15.11 9.87
N ILE A 319 2.31 13.99 10.45
CA ILE A 319 1.25 13.95 11.48
C ILE A 319 1.74 14.51 12.83
N GLY A 320 3.03 14.37 13.15
CA GLY A 320 3.58 14.85 14.42
C GLY A 320 3.70 16.37 14.52
N VAL A 321 3.83 17.06 13.40
CA VAL A 321 4.03 18.51 13.35
C VAL A 321 2.84 19.31 13.89
N PRO A 322 1.58 19.02 13.58
CA PRO A 322 0.43 19.68 14.17
C PRO A 322 0.45 19.69 15.71
N ASN A 323 0.82 18.59 16.35
CA ASN A 323 0.96 18.52 17.80
C ASN A 323 1.95 19.58 18.33
N ALA A 324 3.11 19.70 17.68
CA ALA A 324 4.11 20.70 18.04
C ALA A 324 3.60 22.13 17.78
N ILE A 325 2.92 22.38 16.67
CA ILE A 325 2.33 23.70 16.34
C ILE A 325 1.35 24.11 17.43
N PHE A 326 0.42 23.25 17.82
CA PHE A 326 -0.58 23.57 18.85
C PHE A 326 0.06 23.88 20.19
N ILE A 327 1.02 23.07 20.64
CA ILE A 327 1.71 23.25 21.93
C ILE A 327 2.54 24.55 21.91
N ILE A 328 3.35 24.79 20.87
CA ILE A 328 4.25 25.94 20.77
C ILE A 328 3.45 27.25 20.61
N ASN A 329 2.44 27.24 19.72
CA ASN A 329 1.60 28.41 19.52
C ASN A 329 0.87 28.81 20.81
N LYS A 330 0.33 27.84 21.54
CA LYS A 330 -0.33 28.09 22.82
C LYS A 330 0.65 28.57 23.90
N TYR A 331 1.86 28.03 23.94
CA TYR A 331 2.92 28.49 24.82
C TYR A 331 3.24 29.97 24.56
N GLN A 332 3.42 30.35 23.32
CA GLN A 332 3.72 31.72 22.94
C GLN A 332 2.56 32.68 23.27
N GLN A 333 1.30 32.24 23.11
CA GLN A 333 0.12 33.00 23.55
C GLN A 333 0.07 33.21 25.07
N GLU A 334 0.35 32.16 25.84
CA GLU A 334 0.33 32.27 27.34
C GLU A 334 1.52 33.10 27.84
N VAL A 335 2.70 33.00 27.20
CA VAL A 335 3.85 33.87 27.55
C VAL A 335 3.53 35.33 27.26
N LYS A 336 2.89 35.63 26.10
CA LYS A 336 2.49 37.00 25.76
C LYS A 336 1.51 37.60 26.79
N LYS A 337 0.63 36.75 27.37
CA LYS A 337 -0.36 37.18 28.39
C LYS A 337 0.23 37.41 29.80
N HIS A 338 1.18 36.58 30.18
CA HIS A 338 1.60 36.49 31.60
C HIS A 338 3.08 36.79 31.83
N GLY A 339 3.93 36.78 30.81
CA GLY A 339 5.37 36.96 30.95
C GLY A 339 6.12 35.91 31.78
N ASN A 340 5.40 34.92 32.37
CA ASN A 340 5.99 33.93 33.27
C ASN A 340 6.10 32.57 32.55
N LYS A 341 7.34 32.06 32.40
CA LYS A 341 7.66 30.81 31.68
C LYS A 341 6.98 29.59 32.28
N THR A 342 7.17 29.38 33.58
CA THR A 342 6.67 28.16 34.27
C THR A 342 5.14 28.10 34.29
N LYS A 343 4.49 29.21 34.61
CA LYS A 343 3.03 29.35 34.60
C LYS A 343 2.48 29.12 33.18
N SER A 344 3.13 29.65 32.17
CA SER A 344 2.73 29.47 30.78
C SER A 344 2.85 28.00 30.34
N LEU A 345 3.95 27.30 30.64
CA LEU A 345 4.13 25.86 30.33
C LEU A 345 3.11 24.99 31.04
N GLN A 346 2.85 25.25 32.34
CA GLN A 346 1.83 24.51 33.10
C GLN A 346 0.44 24.68 32.48
N ARG A 347 0.07 25.92 32.11
CA ARG A 347 -1.22 26.21 31.46
C ARG A 347 -1.36 25.56 30.09
N VAL A 348 -0.28 25.52 29.29
CA VAL A 348 -0.30 24.84 27.99
C VAL A 348 -0.66 23.38 28.15
N ILE A 349 0.06 22.64 28.98
CA ILE A 349 -0.20 21.22 29.21
C ILE A 349 -1.63 21.01 29.72
N SER A 350 -2.09 21.82 30.64
CA SER A 350 -3.43 21.70 31.20
C SER A 350 -4.55 22.07 30.22
N LYS A 351 -4.32 23.03 29.32
CA LYS A 351 -5.34 23.54 28.39
C LYS A 351 -5.36 22.78 27.06
N VAL A 352 -4.20 22.33 26.57
CA VAL A 352 -4.07 21.68 25.27
C VAL A 352 -4.12 20.16 25.40
N GLY A 353 -3.63 19.59 26.50
CA GLY A 353 -3.44 18.16 26.67
C GLY A 353 -4.68 17.30 26.34
N ASN A 354 -5.86 17.70 26.84
CA ASN A 354 -7.10 16.96 26.53
C ASN A 354 -7.49 17.04 25.04
N ALA A 355 -7.42 18.21 24.45
CA ALA A 355 -7.81 18.39 23.04
C ALA A 355 -6.88 17.58 22.14
N THR A 356 -5.56 17.71 22.35
CA THR A 356 -4.56 17.00 21.55
C THR A 356 -4.59 15.48 21.79
N LEU A 357 -4.87 15.02 23.04
CA LEU A 357 -5.08 13.59 23.30
C LEU A 357 -6.26 13.05 22.47
N MET A 358 -7.37 13.79 22.48
CA MET A 358 -8.58 13.39 21.77
C MET A 358 -8.37 13.31 20.26
N THR A 359 -7.67 14.29 19.68
CA THR A 359 -7.39 14.28 18.25
C THR A 359 -6.44 13.13 17.86
N ASN A 360 -5.41 12.87 18.66
CA ASN A 360 -4.53 11.74 18.39
C ASN A 360 -5.23 10.38 18.57
N ILE A 361 -6.14 10.24 19.56
CA ILE A 361 -6.96 9.02 19.68
C ILE A 361 -7.86 8.84 18.46
N THR A 362 -8.50 9.89 17.95
CA THR A 362 -9.36 9.75 16.75
C THR A 362 -8.55 9.45 15.50
N THR A 363 -7.38 10.06 15.34
CA THR A 363 -6.48 9.76 14.22
C THR A 363 -5.94 8.34 14.34
N ALA A 364 -5.47 7.91 15.52
CA ALA A 364 -5.02 6.54 15.76
C ALA A 364 -6.16 5.53 15.54
N ALA A 365 -7.39 5.85 15.97
CA ALA A 365 -8.56 4.99 15.73
C ALA A 365 -8.86 4.85 14.22
N GLY A 366 -8.67 5.91 13.42
CA GLY A 366 -8.79 5.86 11.96
C GLY A 366 -7.84 4.84 11.34
N PHE A 367 -6.57 4.80 11.79
CA PHE A 367 -5.60 3.79 11.36
C PHE A 367 -5.85 2.41 11.98
N ALA A 368 -6.33 2.35 13.22
CA ALA A 368 -6.64 1.10 13.90
C ALA A 368 -7.77 0.31 13.22
N THR A 369 -8.60 0.95 12.41
CA THR A 369 -9.63 0.23 11.64
C THR A 369 -9.04 -0.75 10.63
N PHE A 370 -7.80 -0.55 10.19
CA PHE A 370 -7.10 -1.52 9.34
C PHE A 370 -6.75 -2.82 10.07
N VAL A 371 -6.65 -2.80 11.40
CA VAL A 371 -6.41 -4.00 12.23
C VAL A 371 -7.57 -4.99 12.12
N PHE A 372 -8.78 -4.50 11.86
CA PHE A 372 -9.97 -5.32 11.68
C PHE A 372 -10.13 -5.87 10.25
N THR A 373 -9.20 -5.55 9.36
CA THR A 373 -9.16 -6.16 8.03
C THR A 373 -8.42 -7.49 8.10
N ASN A 374 -8.87 -8.46 7.33
CA ASN A 374 -8.20 -9.76 7.26
C ASN A 374 -6.95 -9.74 6.35
N SER A 375 -6.50 -8.56 5.90
CA SER A 375 -5.25 -8.41 5.15
C SER A 375 -4.09 -8.18 6.09
N GLN A 376 -3.12 -9.09 6.11
CA GLN A 376 -1.92 -8.98 6.95
C GLN A 376 -1.19 -7.65 6.72
N LEU A 377 -1.04 -7.23 5.48
CA LEU A 377 -0.35 -5.99 5.09
C LEU A 377 -1.03 -4.74 5.67
N LEU A 378 -2.37 -4.65 5.61
CA LEU A 378 -3.13 -3.55 6.19
C LEU A 378 -3.15 -3.61 7.71
N ASN A 379 -3.23 -4.80 8.28
CA ASN A 379 -3.20 -5.03 9.72
C ASN A 379 -1.88 -4.53 10.32
N GLU A 380 -0.74 -4.96 9.79
CA GLU A 380 0.59 -4.52 10.22
C GLU A 380 0.77 -3.00 10.08
N PHE A 381 0.34 -2.43 8.95
CA PHE A 381 0.36 -0.99 8.73
C PHE A 381 -0.49 -0.25 9.77
N GLY A 382 -1.72 -0.73 10.04
CA GLY A 382 -2.65 -0.14 11.01
C GLY A 382 -2.12 -0.17 12.44
N ILE A 383 -1.53 -1.28 12.86
CA ILE A 383 -0.91 -1.44 14.20
C ILE A 383 0.22 -0.44 14.36
N ILE A 384 1.19 -0.45 13.44
CA ILE A 384 2.38 0.41 13.56
C ILE A 384 2.00 1.88 13.49
N ALA A 385 1.14 2.28 12.55
CA ALA A 385 0.71 3.67 12.43
C ALA A 385 -0.03 4.16 13.68
N SER A 386 -0.97 3.36 14.21
CA SER A 386 -1.75 3.72 15.41
C SER A 386 -0.89 3.89 16.65
N ILE A 387 0.04 2.95 16.88
CA ILE A 387 0.98 3.02 18.02
C ILE A 387 1.87 4.26 17.88
N ASN A 388 2.40 4.53 16.67
CA ASN A 388 3.27 5.68 16.44
C ASN A 388 2.55 7.03 16.58
N ILE A 389 1.28 7.14 16.16
CA ILE A 389 0.49 8.36 16.37
C ILE A 389 0.32 8.64 17.87
N MET A 390 0.06 7.62 18.67
CA MET A 390 -0.01 7.79 20.12
C MET A 390 1.37 8.09 20.71
N ALA A 391 2.43 7.48 20.23
CA ALA A 391 3.80 7.72 20.64
C ALA A 391 4.24 9.17 20.36
N ILE A 392 3.98 9.70 19.16
CA ILE A 392 4.37 11.08 18.79
C ILE A 392 3.61 12.12 19.62
N PHE A 393 2.35 11.83 20.00
CA PHE A 393 1.62 12.66 20.95
C PHE A 393 2.33 12.69 22.32
N VAL A 394 2.68 11.53 22.88
CA VAL A 394 3.40 11.43 24.17
C VAL A 394 4.75 12.14 24.08
N LEU A 395 5.53 11.90 23.02
CA LEU A 395 6.80 12.59 22.80
C LEU A 395 6.63 14.11 22.74
N SER A 396 5.61 14.60 22.03
CA SER A 396 5.34 16.04 21.89
C SER A 396 5.04 16.69 23.24
N ILE A 397 4.19 16.06 24.08
CA ILE A 397 3.78 16.64 25.36
C ILE A 397 4.86 16.52 26.44
N LEU A 398 5.80 15.58 26.30
CA LEU A 398 6.92 15.41 27.23
C LEU A 398 8.15 16.25 26.82
N ILE A 399 8.56 16.19 25.54
CA ILE A 399 9.80 16.83 25.07
C ILE A 399 9.64 18.34 24.97
N ILE A 400 8.56 18.83 24.33
CA ILE A 400 8.41 20.25 24.05
C ILE A 400 8.43 21.10 25.32
N PRO A 401 7.58 20.85 26.35
CA PRO A 401 7.62 21.64 27.57
C PRO A 401 8.91 21.48 28.36
N SER A 402 9.51 20.27 28.38
CA SER A 402 10.77 20.02 29.06
C SER A 402 11.91 20.86 28.45
N LEU A 403 12.05 20.87 27.11
CA LEU A 403 13.09 21.66 26.46
C LEU A 403 12.86 23.17 26.58
N TYR A 404 11.61 23.66 26.44
CA TYR A 404 11.31 25.08 26.63
C TYR A 404 11.56 25.54 28.07
N SER A 405 11.50 24.66 29.05
CA SER A 405 11.83 24.97 30.42
C SER A 405 13.30 25.36 30.61
N PHE A 406 14.23 24.79 29.87
CA PHE A 406 15.66 25.17 29.86
C PHE A 406 15.95 26.43 29.03
N MET A 407 15.07 26.78 28.08
CA MET A 407 15.31 27.90 27.19
C MET A 407 14.87 29.24 27.76
N PRO A 408 15.50 30.36 27.35
CA PRO A 408 15.02 31.68 27.69
C PRO A 408 13.67 32.00 27.07
N LEU A 409 12.95 32.98 27.63
CA LEU A 409 11.66 33.44 27.09
C LEU A 409 11.77 33.83 25.60
N PRO A 410 10.71 33.58 24.77
CA PRO A 410 10.66 34.03 23.41
C PRO A 410 10.82 35.55 23.30
N LYS A 411 11.64 36.03 22.35
CA LYS A 411 11.78 37.43 22.05
C LYS A 411 10.51 37.94 21.36
N GLU A 412 10.21 39.24 21.44
CA GLU A 412 9.03 39.84 20.78
C GLU A 412 8.91 39.50 19.28
N LYS A 413 10.04 39.50 18.57
CA LYS A 413 10.07 39.11 17.14
C LYS A 413 9.57 37.68 16.87
N HIS A 414 9.62 36.79 17.86
CA HIS A 414 9.10 35.42 17.75
C HIS A 414 7.59 35.35 18.06
N LEU A 415 6.99 36.43 18.56
CA LEU A 415 5.55 36.53 18.87
C LEU A 415 4.77 37.27 17.79
N THR A 416 5.46 37.93 16.85
CA THR A 416 4.84 38.76 15.77
C THR A 416 3.96 37.95 14.82
N HIS A 417 4.19 36.63 14.67
CA HIS A 417 3.35 35.77 13.83
C HIS A 417 1.92 35.67 14.34
N LEU A 418 1.67 35.86 15.66
CA LEU A 418 0.33 35.86 16.25
C LEU A 418 -0.52 37.05 15.78
N GLU A 419 0.10 38.12 15.28
CA GLU A 419 -0.54 39.37 14.90
C GLU A 419 -0.32 39.76 13.44
N ARG A 420 0.10 38.81 12.60
CA ARG A 420 0.31 39.10 11.17
C ARG A 420 -0.97 39.64 10.52
N LYS A 421 -0.87 40.85 9.98
CA LYS A 421 -2.00 41.57 9.36
C LYS A 421 -2.72 40.76 8.27
N TRP A 422 -1.96 40.02 7.45
CA TRP A 422 -2.57 39.17 6.40
C TRP A 422 -3.38 38.02 6.99
N MET A 423 -2.91 37.35 8.06
CA MET A 423 -3.64 36.27 8.72
C MET A 423 -4.92 36.79 9.38
N SER A 424 -4.82 37.90 10.11
CA SER A 424 -6.00 38.58 10.68
C SER A 424 -7.01 38.98 9.59
N LYS A 425 -6.51 39.45 8.42
CA LYS A 425 -7.37 39.77 7.26
C LYS A 425 -8.06 38.53 6.70
N THR A 426 -7.33 37.39 6.58
CA THR A 426 -7.89 36.12 6.09
C THR A 426 -8.94 35.59 7.06
N VAL A 427 -8.67 35.55 8.36
CA VAL A 427 -9.66 35.08 9.36
C VAL A 427 -10.87 36.02 9.42
N ASN A 428 -10.67 37.33 9.35
CA ASN A 428 -11.80 38.27 9.30
C ASN A 428 -12.63 38.14 8.01
N TRP A 429 -11.99 37.80 6.87
CA TRP A 429 -12.68 37.46 5.63
C TRP A 429 -13.54 36.20 5.81
N MET A 430 -13.00 35.14 6.40
CA MET A 430 -13.77 33.92 6.71
C MET A 430 -14.97 34.21 7.61
N VAL A 431 -14.76 34.98 8.69
CA VAL A 431 -15.86 35.42 9.57
C VAL A 431 -16.92 36.21 8.79
N ARG A 432 -16.52 37.09 7.86
CA ARG A 432 -17.43 37.87 7.01
C ARG A 432 -18.22 36.95 6.08
N MET A 433 -17.57 35.98 5.42
CA MET A 433 -18.22 34.98 4.56
C MET A 433 -19.26 34.18 5.35
N VAL A 434 -18.88 33.62 6.49
CA VAL A 434 -19.78 32.85 7.36
C VAL A 434 -20.94 33.68 7.91
N ARG A 435 -20.72 34.97 8.15
CA ARG A 435 -21.75 35.90 8.66
C ARG A 435 -22.75 36.30 7.58
N ASN A 436 -22.27 36.68 6.39
CA ASN A 436 -23.08 37.38 5.41
C ASN A 436 -23.49 36.48 4.21
N GLN A 437 -22.75 35.41 3.92
CA GLN A 437 -22.89 34.66 2.68
C GLN A 437 -23.10 33.13 2.91
N LYS A 438 -23.94 32.77 3.87
CA LYS A 438 -24.22 31.36 4.17
C LYS A 438 -24.80 30.59 2.98
N ILE A 439 -25.67 31.23 2.19
CA ILE A 439 -26.28 30.62 1.02
C ILE A 439 -25.19 30.28 -0.01
N ALA A 440 -24.26 31.20 -0.26
CA ALA A 440 -23.12 30.94 -1.15
C ALA A 440 -22.24 29.76 -0.68
N ILE A 441 -22.04 29.60 0.64
CA ILE A 441 -21.30 28.46 1.20
C ILE A 441 -22.06 27.15 0.94
N TYR A 442 -23.38 27.12 1.13
CA TYR A 442 -24.18 25.90 0.89
C TYR A 442 -24.31 25.56 -0.59
N THR A 443 -24.53 26.58 -1.45
CA THR A 443 -24.60 26.35 -2.90
C THR A 443 -23.28 25.90 -3.48
N SER A 444 -22.15 26.48 -3.02
CA SER A 444 -20.83 26.00 -3.45
C SER A 444 -20.54 24.58 -2.95
N ALA A 445 -20.90 24.25 -1.71
CA ALA A 445 -20.77 22.88 -1.20
C ALA A 445 -21.63 21.87 -1.99
N LEU A 446 -22.88 22.24 -2.31
CA LEU A 446 -23.78 21.41 -3.11
C LEU A 446 -23.24 21.21 -4.53
N LEU A 447 -22.73 22.25 -5.17
CA LEU A 447 -22.13 22.17 -6.50
C LEU A 447 -20.90 21.26 -6.49
N VAL A 448 -20.03 21.38 -5.47
CA VAL A 448 -18.87 20.50 -5.27
C VAL A 448 -19.32 19.04 -5.09
N ILE A 449 -20.39 18.79 -4.32
CA ILE A 449 -20.96 17.45 -4.16
C ILE A 449 -21.40 16.87 -5.51
N ILE A 450 -22.15 17.64 -6.30
CA ILE A 450 -22.66 17.19 -7.60
C ILE A 450 -21.49 16.85 -8.54
N ILE A 451 -20.51 17.76 -8.64
CA ILE A 451 -19.32 17.54 -9.48
C ILE A 451 -18.57 16.29 -9.00
N SER A 452 -18.41 16.13 -7.69
CA SER A 452 -17.71 14.97 -7.13
C SER A 452 -18.44 13.66 -7.42
N ILE A 453 -19.77 13.62 -7.32
CA ILE A 453 -20.57 12.43 -7.64
C ILE A 453 -20.40 12.04 -9.11
N ILE A 454 -20.41 13.01 -10.03
CA ILE A 454 -20.13 12.74 -11.45
C ILE A 454 -18.74 12.15 -11.65
N GLY A 455 -17.75 12.63 -10.91
CA GLY A 455 -16.39 12.08 -10.91
C GLY A 455 -16.36 10.65 -10.40
N VAL A 456 -17.08 10.34 -9.31
CA VAL A 456 -17.13 8.99 -8.72
C VAL A 456 -17.60 7.94 -9.74
N TYR A 457 -18.58 8.26 -10.58
CA TYR A 457 -19.02 7.34 -11.65
C TYR A 457 -17.96 7.01 -12.69
N LYS A 458 -16.88 7.80 -12.78
CA LYS A 458 -15.77 7.56 -13.70
C LYS A 458 -14.65 6.74 -13.08
N ILE A 459 -14.72 6.41 -11.79
CA ILE A 459 -13.68 5.64 -11.10
C ILE A 459 -13.62 4.23 -11.68
N ARG A 460 -12.38 3.79 -11.93
CA ARG A 460 -12.08 2.42 -12.34
C ARG A 460 -11.38 1.69 -11.18
N VAL A 461 -11.60 0.39 -11.11
CA VAL A 461 -10.84 -0.51 -10.25
C VAL A 461 -9.72 -1.11 -11.09
N SER A 462 -8.50 -1.10 -10.61
CA SER A 462 -7.38 -1.70 -11.32
C SER A 462 -6.55 -2.57 -10.37
N GLY A 463 -6.40 -3.84 -10.73
CA GLY A 463 -5.48 -4.76 -10.11
C GLY A 463 -4.11 -4.82 -10.83
N SER A 464 -3.80 -3.84 -11.70
CA SER A 464 -2.52 -3.79 -12.40
C SER A 464 -1.36 -3.60 -11.43
N ILE A 465 -0.36 -4.47 -11.51
CA ILE A 465 0.89 -4.37 -10.76
C ILE A 465 1.83 -3.35 -11.41
N ILE A 466 1.85 -3.36 -12.74
CA ILE A 466 2.79 -2.56 -13.55
C ILE A 466 2.46 -1.07 -13.49
N GLU A 467 1.19 -0.69 -13.35
CA GLU A 467 0.78 0.71 -13.28
C GLU A 467 1.41 1.49 -12.11
N ASP A 468 1.73 0.80 -11.02
CA ASP A 468 2.34 1.43 -9.85
C ASP A 468 3.87 1.43 -9.90
N MET A 469 4.47 0.70 -10.84
CA MET A 469 5.92 0.62 -10.97
C MET A 469 6.54 1.92 -11.51
N PRO A 470 7.82 2.18 -11.21
CA PRO A 470 8.55 3.34 -11.71
C PRO A 470 8.72 3.29 -13.23
N LYS A 471 7.97 4.12 -13.96
CA LYS A 471 7.92 4.14 -15.43
C LYS A 471 9.18 4.71 -16.09
N ASP A 472 9.99 5.43 -15.34
CA ASP A 472 11.25 6.04 -15.74
C ASP A 472 12.46 5.10 -15.67
N LYS A 473 12.28 3.88 -15.13
CA LYS A 473 13.36 2.90 -14.95
C LYS A 473 13.46 1.92 -16.12
N LEU A 474 14.68 1.49 -16.43
CA LEU A 474 14.93 0.53 -17.51
C LEU A 474 14.14 -0.77 -17.33
N PHE A 475 14.12 -1.34 -16.13
CA PHE A 475 13.39 -2.58 -15.89
C PHE A 475 11.89 -2.50 -16.23
N PHE A 476 11.28 -1.30 -16.16
CA PHE A 476 9.90 -1.11 -16.60
C PHE A 476 9.79 -1.22 -18.13
N GLN A 477 10.75 -0.68 -18.87
CA GLN A 477 10.80 -0.82 -20.32
C GLN A 477 11.05 -2.28 -20.73
N ASP A 478 11.88 -2.99 -19.96
CA ASP A 478 12.11 -4.43 -20.18
C ASP A 478 10.84 -5.26 -19.95
N ILE A 479 10.06 -4.95 -18.90
CA ILE A 479 8.75 -5.58 -18.67
C ILE A 479 7.85 -5.41 -19.91
N LEU A 480 7.74 -4.18 -20.42
CA LEU A 480 6.93 -3.90 -21.63
C LEU A 480 7.49 -4.59 -22.88
N PHE A 481 8.81 -4.72 -22.97
CA PHE A 481 9.46 -5.48 -24.04
C PHE A 481 9.05 -6.94 -24.00
N PHE A 482 9.17 -7.62 -22.86
CA PHE A 482 8.76 -9.02 -22.72
C PHE A 482 7.26 -9.22 -22.93
N GLU A 483 6.43 -8.29 -22.45
CA GLU A 483 4.99 -8.32 -22.67
C GLU A 483 4.65 -8.28 -24.18
N LYS A 484 5.35 -7.46 -24.93
CA LYS A 484 5.19 -7.33 -26.39
C LYS A 484 5.72 -8.53 -27.16
N GLU A 485 6.93 -9.00 -26.80
CA GLU A 485 7.63 -10.04 -27.56
C GLU A 485 7.15 -11.47 -27.23
N PHE A 486 6.79 -11.72 -25.98
CA PHE A 486 6.46 -13.05 -25.47
C PHE A 486 5.03 -13.20 -24.92
N GLY A 487 4.24 -12.12 -24.91
CA GLY A 487 2.80 -12.17 -24.64
C GLY A 487 2.42 -11.98 -23.18
N GLY A 488 3.36 -11.73 -22.27
CA GLY A 488 3.09 -11.43 -20.85
C GLY A 488 4.23 -11.87 -19.95
N ILE A 489 4.14 -11.45 -18.69
CA ILE A 489 5.13 -11.77 -17.66
C ILE A 489 4.50 -12.37 -16.39
N MET A 490 3.18 -12.27 -16.24
CA MET A 490 2.47 -12.75 -15.05
C MET A 490 1.94 -14.17 -15.30
N PRO A 491 2.39 -15.18 -14.55
CA PRO A 491 1.96 -16.54 -14.74
C PRO A 491 0.49 -16.71 -14.31
N LEU A 492 -0.29 -17.32 -15.21
CA LEU A 492 -1.62 -17.86 -14.96
C LEU A 492 -1.53 -19.37 -15.10
N GLU A 493 -1.86 -20.08 -14.06
CA GLU A 493 -1.70 -21.51 -13.95
C GLU A 493 -3.06 -22.22 -13.96
N ILE A 494 -3.11 -23.36 -14.59
CA ILE A 494 -4.29 -24.23 -14.57
C ILE A 494 -3.85 -25.62 -14.10
N LEU A 495 -4.36 -26.00 -12.93
CA LEU A 495 -4.17 -27.32 -12.34
C LEU A 495 -5.30 -28.25 -12.79
N ILE A 496 -4.96 -29.35 -13.43
CA ILE A 496 -5.91 -30.39 -13.85
C ILE A 496 -5.67 -31.65 -13.04
N ASP A 497 -6.58 -31.99 -12.15
CA ASP A 497 -6.59 -33.29 -11.46
C ASP A 497 -7.49 -34.26 -12.22
N THR A 498 -6.92 -35.34 -12.74
CA THR A 498 -7.65 -36.38 -13.46
C THR A 498 -8.28 -37.42 -12.52
N LYS A 499 -8.11 -37.27 -11.20
CA LYS A 499 -8.58 -38.20 -10.13
C LYS A 499 -8.10 -39.66 -10.35
N LYS A 500 -7.19 -39.92 -11.30
CA LYS A 500 -6.71 -41.28 -11.66
C LYS A 500 -5.21 -41.27 -11.96
N LYS A 501 -4.49 -42.23 -11.43
CA LYS A 501 -3.06 -42.44 -11.76
C LYS A 501 -2.91 -42.63 -13.27
N ASN A 502 -1.89 -41.99 -13.86
CA ASN A 502 -1.65 -41.95 -15.32
C ASN A 502 -2.86 -41.43 -16.14
N GLY A 503 -3.74 -40.63 -15.51
CA GLY A 503 -4.92 -40.09 -16.16
C GLY A 503 -4.61 -39.01 -17.20
N VAL A 504 -3.54 -38.23 -16.99
CA VAL A 504 -3.11 -37.14 -17.87
C VAL A 504 -2.73 -37.64 -19.26
N LEU A 505 -1.98 -38.74 -19.34
CA LEU A 505 -1.47 -39.26 -20.63
C LEU A 505 -2.52 -40.05 -21.42
N LYS A 506 -3.79 -40.09 -20.98
CA LYS A 506 -4.87 -40.68 -21.79
C LYS A 506 -5.19 -39.77 -22.98
N LEU A 507 -5.35 -40.36 -24.17
CA LEU A 507 -5.63 -39.58 -25.38
C LEU A 507 -6.90 -38.73 -25.29
N SER A 508 -7.92 -39.22 -24.55
CA SER A 508 -9.13 -38.44 -24.28
C SER A 508 -8.86 -37.21 -23.41
N THR A 509 -7.93 -37.33 -22.45
CA THR A 509 -7.49 -36.18 -21.61
C THR A 509 -6.65 -35.22 -22.45
N LEU A 510 -5.68 -35.70 -23.21
CA LEU A 510 -4.86 -34.87 -24.09
C LEU A 510 -5.71 -34.06 -25.09
N LYS A 511 -6.75 -34.68 -25.68
CA LYS A 511 -7.68 -33.95 -26.57
C LYS A 511 -8.47 -32.84 -25.82
N LYS A 512 -8.82 -33.04 -24.57
CA LYS A 512 -9.49 -32.02 -23.75
C LYS A 512 -8.54 -30.86 -23.39
N ILE A 513 -7.31 -31.22 -23.03
CA ILE A 513 -6.23 -30.24 -22.79
C ILE A 513 -5.98 -29.43 -24.08
N GLU A 514 -6.00 -30.07 -25.27
CA GLU A 514 -5.82 -29.38 -26.55
C GLU A 514 -6.88 -28.29 -26.73
N LYS A 515 -8.14 -28.62 -26.57
CA LYS A 515 -9.23 -27.63 -26.72
C LYS A 515 -9.10 -26.47 -25.74
N LEU A 516 -8.64 -26.73 -24.51
CA LEU A 516 -8.40 -25.67 -23.52
C LEU A 516 -7.20 -24.81 -23.93
N THR A 517 -6.10 -25.42 -24.40
CA THR A 517 -4.94 -24.64 -24.87
C THR A 517 -5.25 -23.84 -26.14
N GLU A 518 -6.06 -24.38 -27.07
CA GLU A 518 -6.57 -23.62 -28.20
C GLU A 518 -7.41 -22.41 -27.77
N ALA A 519 -8.25 -22.56 -26.76
CA ALA A 519 -9.05 -21.47 -26.22
C ALA A 519 -8.18 -20.38 -25.56
N ILE A 520 -7.08 -20.77 -24.88
CA ILE A 520 -6.10 -19.84 -24.33
C ILE A 520 -5.39 -19.08 -25.45
N ASP A 521 -4.93 -19.79 -26.48
CA ASP A 521 -4.19 -19.23 -27.62
C ASP A 521 -5.04 -18.20 -28.42
N LEU A 522 -6.37 -18.28 -28.35
CA LEU A 522 -7.31 -17.32 -28.94
C LEU A 522 -7.53 -16.05 -28.10
N ILE A 523 -6.94 -15.94 -26.91
CA ILE A 523 -7.07 -14.76 -26.05
C ILE A 523 -5.82 -13.88 -26.26
N PRO A 524 -5.94 -12.67 -26.83
CA PRO A 524 -4.79 -11.82 -27.20
C PRO A 524 -3.95 -11.33 -26.00
N ASP A 525 -4.53 -11.36 -24.80
CA ASP A 525 -3.88 -10.92 -23.57
C ASP A 525 -3.16 -12.07 -22.83
N LEU A 526 -3.15 -13.27 -23.41
CA LEU A 526 -2.43 -14.44 -22.91
C LEU A 526 -1.35 -14.90 -23.88
N SER A 527 -0.23 -15.39 -23.34
CA SER A 527 0.79 -16.07 -24.13
C SER A 527 0.32 -17.46 -24.57
N PRO A 528 0.91 -18.04 -25.61
CA PRO A 528 0.62 -19.43 -25.98
C PRO A 528 0.91 -20.40 -24.83
N ALA A 529 -0.10 -21.20 -24.47
CA ALA A 529 -0.06 -22.08 -23.33
C ALA A 529 1.05 -23.14 -23.40
N VAL A 530 1.76 -23.35 -22.31
CA VAL A 530 2.71 -24.45 -22.13
C VAL A 530 1.98 -25.60 -21.43
N SER A 531 1.96 -26.77 -22.04
CA SER A 531 1.24 -27.94 -21.52
C SER A 531 1.90 -29.25 -21.96
N VAL A 532 1.47 -30.33 -21.34
CA VAL A 532 1.90 -31.70 -21.74
C VAL A 532 1.66 -31.98 -23.22
N ASN A 533 0.66 -31.35 -23.81
CA ASN A 533 0.36 -31.55 -25.26
C ASN A 533 1.48 -31.04 -26.15
N LYS A 534 2.09 -29.88 -25.84
CA LYS A 534 3.24 -29.36 -26.59
C LYS A 534 4.40 -30.37 -26.59
N LEU A 535 4.66 -31.00 -25.43
CA LEU A 535 5.71 -32.01 -25.30
C LEU A 535 5.38 -33.29 -26.10
N VAL A 536 4.11 -33.76 -26.00
CA VAL A 536 3.65 -34.93 -26.75
C VAL A 536 3.70 -34.70 -28.27
N LYS A 537 3.35 -33.50 -28.74
CA LYS A 537 3.49 -33.07 -30.14
C LYS A 537 4.96 -33.05 -30.58
N TYR A 538 5.85 -32.54 -29.74
CA TYR A 538 7.28 -32.53 -30.01
C TYR A 538 7.89 -33.94 -30.08
N ALA A 539 7.48 -34.83 -29.18
CA ALA A 539 7.87 -36.23 -29.21
C ALA A 539 7.39 -36.94 -30.49
N LYS A 540 6.18 -36.65 -30.96
CA LYS A 540 5.71 -37.19 -32.27
C LYS A 540 6.53 -36.63 -33.42
N GLN A 541 6.82 -35.33 -33.44
CA GLN A 541 7.71 -34.72 -34.43
C GLN A 541 9.09 -35.42 -34.44
N ALA A 542 9.69 -35.62 -33.28
CA ALA A 542 10.97 -36.31 -33.13
C ALA A 542 10.91 -37.76 -33.60
N PHE A 543 9.81 -38.47 -33.34
CA PHE A 543 9.59 -39.84 -33.81
C PHE A 543 9.60 -39.93 -35.35
N TYR A 544 9.11 -38.89 -36.02
CA TYR A 544 9.11 -38.74 -37.47
C TYR A 544 10.30 -37.89 -38.01
N ASN A 545 11.50 -38.12 -37.40
CA ASN A 545 12.78 -37.53 -37.80
C ASN A 545 12.82 -35.99 -37.77
N GLY A 546 12.09 -35.38 -36.85
CA GLY A 546 12.10 -33.90 -36.62
C GLY A 546 11.27 -33.11 -37.66
N ASN A 547 10.48 -33.74 -38.50
CA ASN A 547 9.68 -33.04 -39.50
C ASN A 547 8.53 -32.23 -38.84
N PRO A 548 8.48 -30.91 -39.01
CA PRO A 548 7.50 -30.04 -38.33
C PRO A 548 6.04 -30.31 -38.74
N LYS A 549 5.80 -30.97 -39.92
CA LYS A 549 4.44 -31.41 -40.31
C LYS A 549 3.80 -32.38 -39.31
N TYR A 550 4.61 -33.12 -38.52
CA TYR A 550 4.15 -34.04 -37.49
C TYR A 550 4.05 -33.44 -36.11
N TYR A 551 4.18 -32.11 -35.96
CA TYR A 551 3.95 -31.43 -34.70
C TYR A 551 2.45 -31.31 -34.40
N GLN A 552 1.85 -32.46 -34.05
CA GLN A 552 0.42 -32.63 -33.78
C GLN A 552 0.20 -33.79 -32.77
N LEU A 553 -0.98 -33.86 -32.13
CA LEU A 553 -1.29 -34.95 -31.23
C LEU A 553 -1.21 -36.31 -31.94
N PRO A 554 -0.80 -37.38 -31.24
CA PRO A 554 -0.75 -38.71 -31.80
C PRO A 554 -2.17 -39.29 -32.03
N THR A 555 -2.28 -40.16 -33.01
CA THR A 555 -3.46 -40.99 -33.17
C THR A 555 -3.52 -42.06 -32.07
N SER A 556 -4.63 -42.80 -31.99
CA SER A 556 -4.78 -43.90 -31.00
C SER A 556 -3.77 -45.05 -31.23
N GLN A 557 -3.36 -45.27 -32.46
CA GLN A 557 -2.35 -46.26 -32.81
C GLN A 557 -0.93 -45.82 -32.47
N GLU A 558 -0.58 -44.53 -32.74
CA GLU A 558 0.75 -43.96 -32.49
C GLU A 558 1.05 -43.79 -31.02
N LYS A 559 0.02 -43.54 -30.21
CA LYS A 559 0.15 -43.21 -28.77
C LYS A 559 1.01 -44.20 -28.00
N ASN A 560 0.73 -45.52 -28.18
CA ASN A 560 1.40 -46.57 -27.42
C ASN A 560 2.91 -46.61 -27.74
N PHE A 561 3.27 -46.39 -29.00
CA PHE A 561 4.67 -46.32 -29.40
C PHE A 561 5.38 -45.11 -28.87
N LEU A 562 4.74 -43.94 -28.96
CA LEU A 562 5.33 -42.69 -28.49
C LEU A 562 5.52 -42.69 -26.95
N LEU A 563 4.54 -43.18 -26.22
CA LEU A 563 4.64 -43.26 -24.74
C LEU A 563 5.71 -44.28 -24.31
N ALA A 564 5.90 -45.35 -25.04
CA ALA A 564 6.98 -46.30 -24.79
C ALA A 564 8.36 -45.66 -25.02
N TYR A 565 8.53 -44.91 -26.11
CA TYR A 565 9.77 -44.18 -26.36
C TYR A 565 10.05 -43.12 -25.29
N LEU A 566 9.05 -42.35 -24.86
CA LEU A 566 9.19 -41.35 -23.83
C LEU A 566 9.57 -41.97 -22.46
N LYS A 567 8.92 -43.06 -22.06
CA LYS A 567 9.23 -43.75 -20.81
C LYS A 567 10.65 -44.36 -20.77
N ASN A 568 11.16 -44.78 -21.89
CA ASN A 568 12.49 -45.37 -21.97
C ASN A 568 13.60 -44.33 -22.11
N THR A 569 13.25 -43.04 -22.15
CA THR A 569 14.25 -41.94 -22.30
C THR A 569 14.84 -41.60 -20.94
N PRO A 570 16.17 -41.82 -20.71
CA PRO A 570 16.78 -41.76 -19.38
C PRO A 570 16.76 -40.38 -18.70
N GLU A 571 16.72 -39.31 -19.49
CA GLU A 571 16.85 -37.92 -19.02
C GLU A 571 15.55 -37.12 -19.11
N SER A 572 14.40 -37.79 -19.33
CA SER A 572 13.12 -37.11 -19.54
C SER A 572 12.38 -36.71 -18.24
N THR A 573 12.88 -37.11 -17.08
CA THR A 573 12.17 -36.98 -15.80
C THR A 573 12.02 -35.53 -15.40
N ASN A 574 13.07 -34.72 -15.43
CA ASN A 574 13.02 -33.35 -14.88
C ASN A 574 12.12 -32.39 -15.71
N THR A 575 12.11 -32.51 -17.04
CA THR A 575 11.27 -31.63 -17.88
C THR A 575 9.78 -32.02 -17.82
N LEU A 576 9.48 -33.30 -17.60
CA LEU A 576 8.11 -33.81 -17.46
C LEU A 576 7.52 -33.47 -16.08
N GLU A 577 8.31 -33.51 -15.03
CA GLU A 577 7.85 -33.27 -13.64
C GLU A 577 7.35 -31.85 -13.42
N ASN A 578 7.83 -30.86 -14.17
CA ASN A 578 7.33 -29.50 -14.12
C ASN A 578 5.95 -29.32 -14.81
N ILE A 579 5.50 -30.29 -15.60
CA ILE A 579 4.24 -30.22 -16.38
C ILE A 579 3.24 -31.29 -15.96
N VAL A 580 3.73 -32.45 -15.52
CA VAL A 580 2.93 -33.60 -15.05
C VAL A 580 3.60 -34.15 -13.80
N ASP A 581 2.82 -34.34 -12.76
CA ASP A 581 3.34 -34.92 -11.51
C ASP A 581 3.85 -36.37 -11.69
N SER A 582 4.67 -36.84 -10.77
CA SER A 582 5.27 -38.19 -10.79
C SER A 582 4.25 -39.32 -10.88
N THR A 583 3.02 -39.09 -10.42
CA THR A 583 1.91 -40.10 -10.50
C THR A 583 1.16 -40.07 -11.83
N GLY A 584 1.34 -39.04 -12.65
CA GLY A 584 0.59 -38.79 -13.88
C GLY A 584 -0.89 -38.48 -13.64
N ARG A 585 -1.26 -38.06 -12.42
CA ARG A 585 -2.59 -37.65 -12.03
C ARG A 585 -2.86 -36.18 -12.29
N TYR A 586 -1.88 -35.32 -11.98
CA TYR A 586 -1.98 -33.89 -12.11
C TYR A 586 -1.28 -33.40 -13.37
N ALA A 587 -1.90 -32.47 -14.08
CA ALA A 587 -1.27 -31.74 -15.18
C ALA A 587 -1.29 -30.25 -14.90
N ARG A 588 -0.20 -29.60 -15.28
CA ARG A 588 -0.03 -28.15 -15.23
C ARG A 588 -0.16 -27.57 -16.64
N ILE A 589 -0.93 -26.50 -16.78
CA ILE A 589 -0.90 -25.63 -17.95
C ILE A 589 -0.48 -24.26 -17.48
N THR A 590 0.61 -23.75 -18.04
CA THR A 590 1.13 -22.41 -17.76
C THR A 590 0.90 -21.51 -18.95
N THR A 591 0.33 -20.34 -18.72
CA THR A 591 0.32 -19.25 -19.70
C THR A 591 0.74 -17.96 -18.99
N TYR A 592 1.35 -17.05 -19.71
CA TYR A 592 1.69 -15.74 -19.15
C TYR A 592 0.68 -14.72 -19.63
N MET A 593 0.26 -13.87 -18.71
CA MET A 593 -0.73 -12.84 -18.94
C MET A 593 -0.06 -11.47 -19.03
N LYS A 594 -0.55 -10.63 -19.93
CA LYS A 594 -0.24 -9.21 -19.92
C LYS A 594 -0.82 -8.58 -18.67
N ASP A 595 -0.29 -7.42 -18.28
CA ASP A 595 -0.83 -6.66 -17.15
C ASP A 595 -2.19 -6.07 -17.53
N VAL A 596 -3.24 -6.80 -17.25
CA VAL A 596 -4.63 -6.40 -17.52
C VAL A 596 -5.34 -6.00 -16.22
N GLY A 597 -6.22 -5.02 -16.31
CA GLY A 597 -7.05 -4.62 -15.18
C GLY A 597 -8.04 -5.73 -14.77
N THR A 598 -8.56 -5.59 -13.56
CA THR A 598 -9.45 -6.58 -12.92
C THR A 598 -10.63 -6.99 -13.80
N ASP A 599 -11.29 -6.03 -14.47
CA ASP A 599 -12.45 -6.28 -15.33
C ASP A 599 -12.13 -7.19 -16.54
N LYS A 600 -10.94 -7.03 -17.12
CA LYS A 600 -10.51 -7.89 -18.23
C LYS A 600 -10.18 -9.30 -17.74
N MET A 601 -9.55 -9.40 -16.57
CA MET A 601 -9.20 -10.69 -15.98
C MET A 601 -10.44 -11.49 -15.63
N GLU A 602 -11.48 -10.86 -15.09
CA GLU A 602 -12.75 -11.54 -14.82
C GLU A 602 -13.36 -12.13 -16.09
N ARG A 603 -13.36 -11.36 -17.18
CA ARG A 603 -13.83 -11.88 -18.50
C ARG A 603 -12.96 -13.01 -19.03
N ILE A 604 -11.63 -12.96 -18.83
CA ILE A 604 -10.73 -14.06 -19.22
C ILE A 604 -11.06 -15.31 -18.40
N GLN A 605 -11.23 -15.15 -17.10
CA GLN A 605 -11.58 -16.24 -16.19
C GLN A 605 -12.93 -16.87 -16.56
N GLU A 606 -13.97 -16.08 -16.78
CA GLU A 606 -15.30 -16.55 -17.18
C GLU A 606 -15.22 -17.34 -18.50
N ARG A 607 -14.47 -16.83 -19.48
CA ARG A 607 -14.29 -17.49 -20.78
C ARG A 607 -13.58 -18.84 -20.65
N LEU A 608 -12.50 -18.89 -19.83
CA LEU A 608 -11.77 -20.13 -19.60
C LEU A 608 -12.61 -21.10 -18.78
N GLN A 609 -13.34 -20.64 -17.78
CA GLN A 609 -14.23 -21.47 -16.97
C GLN A 609 -15.34 -22.11 -17.81
N ALA A 610 -15.93 -21.38 -18.74
CA ALA A 610 -16.94 -21.91 -19.65
C ALA A 610 -16.39 -23.05 -20.53
N VAL A 611 -15.12 -22.97 -20.96
CA VAL A 611 -14.46 -24.05 -21.70
C VAL A 611 -14.15 -25.24 -20.79
N ILE A 612 -13.70 -24.96 -19.56
CA ILE A 612 -13.41 -25.99 -18.56
C ILE A 612 -14.67 -26.79 -18.24
N ASP A 613 -15.78 -26.13 -17.95
CA ASP A 613 -17.05 -26.78 -17.59
C ASP A 613 -17.60 -27.61 -18.74
N LYS A 614 -17.41 -27.16 -19.97
CA LYS A 614 -17.82 -27.92 -21.18
C LYS A 614 -16.97 -29.17 -21.43
N GLU A 615 -15.65 -29.05 -21.32
CA GLU A 615 -14.72 -30.11 -21.74
C GLU A 615 -14.36 -31.08 -20.59
N PHE A 616 -14.38 -30.64 -19.32
CA PHE A 616 -13.93 -31.42 -18.18
C PHE A 616 -15.08 -31.70 -17.20
N PRO A 617 -15.80 -32.81 -17.36
CA PRO A 617 -16.88 -33.18 -16.42
C PRO A 617 -16.37 -33.32 -14.99
N SER A 618 -17.00 -32.65 -14.02
CA SER A 618 -16.60 -32.56 -12.62
C SER A 618 -16.51 -33.90 -11.90
N GLU A 619 -17.26 -34.90 -12.37
CA GLU A 619 -17.20 -36.30 -11.85
C GLU A 619 -15.82 -36.96 -12.07
N LYS A 620 -15.14 -36.63 -13.16
CA LYS A 620 -13.87 -37.23 -13.61
C LYS A 620 -12.66 -36.33 -13.50
N PHE A 621 -12.87 -35.05 -13.44
CA PHE A 621 -11.82 -34.07 -13.41
C PHE A 621 -12.12 -32.99 -12.37
N GLU A 622 -11.07 -32.42 -11.80
CA GLU A 622 -11.12 -31.17 -11.06
C GLU A 622 -10.11 -30.25 -11.72
N VAL A 623 -10.59 -29.12 -12.26
CA VAL A 623 -9.75 -28.15 -12.95
C VAL A 623 -9.82 -26.83 -12.19
N THR A 624 -8.66 -26.35 -11.77
CA THR A 624 -8.54 -25.13 -10.94
C THR A 624 -7.69 -24.12 -11.68
N LEU A 625 -8.27 -22.94 -11.93
CA LEU A 625 -7.51 -21.76 -12.34
C LEU A 625 -6.82 -21.18 -11.11
N THR A 626 -5.53 -20.90 -11.19
CA THR A 626 -4.72 -20.38 -10.10
C THR A 626 -3.50 -19.61 -10.63
N GLY A 627 -2.52 -19.37 -9.81
CA GLY A 627 -1.31 -18.61 -10.15
C GLY A 627 -1.28 -17.22 -9.51
N LYS A 628 -0.10 -16.66 -9.38
CA LYS A 628 0.11 -15.35 -8.70
C LYS A 628 -0.69 -14.22 -9.32
N ALA A 629 -0.86 -14.22 -10.64
CA ALA A 629 -1.69 -13.23 -11.33
C ALA A 629 -3.13 -13.21 -10.79
N LEU A 630 -3.75 -14.38 -10.67
CA LEU A 630 -5.13 -14.51 -10.20
C LEU A 630 -5.26 -14.19 -8.72
N VAL A 631 -4.35 -14.70 -7.88
CA VAL A 631 -4.32 -14.42 -6.44
C VAL A 631 -4.19 -12.92 -6.17
N PHE A 632 -3.32 -12.22 -6.90
CA PHE A 632 -3.14 -10.78 -6.76
C PHE A 632 -4.40 -10.00 -7.18
N LEU A 633 -5.01 -10.35 -8.30
CA LEU A 633 -6.22 -9.67 -8.78
C LEU A 633 -7.42 -9.89 -7.85
N ARG A 634 -7.62 -11.12 -7.37
CA ARG A 634 -8.65 -11.44 -6.36
C ARG A 634 -8.36 -10.73 -5.03
N GLY A 635 -7.08 -10.68 -4.64
CA GLY A 635 -6.63 -9.95 -3.47
C GLY A 635 -6.92 -8.44 -3.57
N THR A 636 -6.77 -7.85 -4.74
CA THR A 636 -7.12 -6.45 -4.97
C THR A 636 -8.61 -6.20 -4.75
N ASN A 637 -9.49 -7.03 -5.32
CA ASN A 637 -10.94 -6.92 -5.09
C ASN A 637 -11.31 -7.12 -3.62
N TYR A 638 -10.68 -8.08 -2.97
CA TYR A 638 -10.86 -8.33 -1.54
C TYR A 638 -10.47 -7.12 -0.68
N LEU A 639 -9.33 -6.49 -0.99
CA LEU A 639 -8.88 -5.28 -0.30
C LEU A 639 -9.85 -4.11 -0.48
N ILE A 640 -10.42 -3.95 -1.68
CA ILE A 640 -11.39 -2.88 -1.94
C ILE A 640 -12.64 -3.06 -1.09
N ASN A 641 -13.16 -4.29 -1.00
CA ASN A 641 -14.30 -4.59 -0.14
C ASN A 641 -13.98 -4.34 1.35
N ASN A 642 -12.82 -4.77 1.82
CA ASN A 642 -12.36 -4.51 3.18
C ASN A 642 -12.15 -3.03 3.45
N LEU A 643 -11.76 -2.23 2.46
CA LEU A 643 -11.67 -0.79 2.59
C LEU A 643 -13.03 -0.16 2.92
N VAL A 644 -14.07 -0.51 2.17
CA VAL A 644 -15.41 0.01 2.42
C VAL A 644 -15.84 -0.32 3.85
N ILE A 645 -15.55 -1.53 4.32
CA ILE A 645 -15.84 -1.96 5.69
C ILE A 645 -15.01 -1.15 6.69
N SER A 646 -13.69 -1.03 6.49
CA SER A 646 -12.80 -0.30 7.41
C SER A 646 -13.12 1.20 7.46
N LEU A 647 -13.43 1.82 6.32
CA LEU A 647 -13.86 3.23 6.26
C LEU A 647 -15.20 3.42 6.98
N SER A 648 -16.17 2.52 6.78
CA SER A 648 -17.46 2.55 7.48
C SER A 648 -17.27 2.40 8.99
N LEU A 649 -16.39 1.51 9.41
CA LEU A 649 -16.02 1.32 10.82
C LEU A 649 -15.32 2.57 11.38
N ALA A 650 -14.41 3.20 10.62
CA ALA A 650 -13.77 4.45 11.02
C ALA A 650 -14.79 5.57 11.22
N ILE A 651 -15.73 5.74 10.29
CA ILE A 651 -16.83 6.72 10.40
C ILE A 651 -17.68 6.41 11.64
N LEU A 652 -18.01 5.15 11.88
CA LEU A 652 -18.78 4.72 13.04
C LEU A 652 -18.05 5.02 14.35
N LEU A 653 -16.78 4.62 14.48
CA LEU A 653 -15.97 4.83 15.68
C LEU A 653 -15.80 6.33 15.98
N ILE A 654 -15.50 7.13 14.96
CA ILE A 654 -15.37 8.58 15.13
C ILE A 654 -16.73 9.20 15.48
N SER A 655 -17.83 8.72 14.89
CA SER A 655 -19.19 9.16 15.23
C SER A 655 -19.55 8.84 16.67
N LEU A 656 -19.22 7.64 17.14
CA LEU A 656 -19.42 7.24 18.55
C LEU A 656 -18.56 8.09 19.48
N PHE A 657 -17.32 8.36 19.10
CA PHE A 657 -16.41 9.21 19.86
C PHE A 657 -16.95 10.65 19.95
N MET A 658 -17.41 11.23 18.84
CA MET A 658 -18.05 12.54 18.81
C MET A 658 -19.36 12.55 19.61
N GLY A 659 -20.15 11.48 19.52
CA GLY A 659 -21.37 11.30 20.31
C GLY A 659 -21.08 11.27 21.81
N TRP A 660 -20.04 10.55 22.23
CA TRP A 660 -19.58 10.51 23.61
C TRP A 660 -19.08 11.89 24.09
N MET A 661 -18.33 12.60 23.23
CA MET A 661 -17.77 13.91 23.53
C MET A 661 -18.83 15.00 23.65
N PHE A 662 -19.80 15.06 22.73
CA PHE A 662 -20.81 16.12 22.65
C PHE A 662 -22.17 15.74 23.24
N ARG A 663 -22.45 14.44 23.42
CA ARG A 663 -23.73 13.91 23.91
C ARG A 663 -24.96 14.44 23.14
N SER A 664 -24.80 14.62 21.83
CA SER A 664 -25.84 15.16 20.96
C SER A 664 -25.72 14.57 19.56
N LEU A 665 -26.75 13.84 19.11
CA LEU A 665 -26.82 13.29 17.75
C LEU A 665 -26.70 14.38 16.67
N ARG A 666 -27.27 15.56 16.92
CA ARG A 666 -27.16 16.69 15.97
C ARG A 666 -25.73 17.16 15.80
N MET A 667 -24.95 17.15 16.85
CA MET A 667 -23.53 17.53 16.79
C MET A 667 -22.69 16.48 16.05
N ILE A 668 -23.09 15.20 16.07
CA ILE A 668 -22.44 14.16 15.25
C ILE A 668 -22.61 14.52 13.78
N PHE A 669 -23.83 14.76 13.30
CA PHE A 669 -24.08 15.15 11.92
C PHE A 669 -23.36 16.43 11.51
N VAL A 670 -23.38 17.46 12.37
CA VAL A 670 -22.66 18.72 12.13
C VAL A 670 -21.16 18.53 12.03
N SER A 671 -20.59 17.60 12.78
CA SER A 671 -19.16 17.30 12.74
C SER A 671 -18.76 16.38 11.55
N LEU A 672 -19.65 15.47 11.13
CA LEU A 672 -19.35 14.52 10.05
C LEU A 672 -19.40 15.14 8.66
N ILE A 673 -20.42 15.98 8.38
CA ILE A 673 -20.62 16.55 7.04
C ILE A 673 -19.36 17.28 6.52
N PRO A 674 -18.69 18.16 7.28
CA PRO A 674 -17.48 18.84 6.83
C PRO A 674 -16.29 17.91 6.57
N ASN A 675 -16.27 16.71 7.17
CA ASN A 675 -15.20 15.74 7.01
C ASN A 675 -15.49 14.71 5.90
N LEU A 676 -16.74 14.40 5.64
CA LEU A 676 -17.13 13.50 4.54
C LEU A 676 -17.05 14.20 3.18
N LEU A 677 -17.32 15.50 3.11
CA LEU A 677 -17.25 16.27 1.87
C LEU A 677 -15.86 16.20 1.21
N PRO A 678 -14.74 16.42 1.91
CA PRO A 678 -13.41 16.27 1.31
C PRO A 678 -13.11 14.86 0.79
N LEU A 679 -13.61 13.81 1.44
CA LEU A 679 -13.45 12.44 0.96
C LEU A 679 -14.21 12.21 -0.35
N LEU A 680 -15.43 12.73 -0.45
CA LEU A 680 -16.20 12.68 -1.67
C LEU A 680 -15.52 13.45 -2.81
N VAL A 681 -14.92 14.60 -2.51
CA VAL A 681 -14.10 15.38 -3.46
C VAL A 681 -12.91 14.56 -3.94
N THR A 682 -12.22 13.87 -3.03
CA THR A 682 -11.09 13.02 -3.37
C THR A 682 -11.50 11.89 -4.31
N ALA A 683 -12.60 11.19 -4.00
CA ALA A 683 -13.14 10.17 -4.88
C ALA A 683 -13.52 10.75 -6.26
N GLY A 684 -14.17 11.90 -6.29
CA GLY A 684 -14.49 12.59 -7.54
C GLY A 684 -13.25 12.94 -8.37
N LEU A 685 -12.21 13.47 -7.72
CA LEU A 685 -10.93 13.79 -8.35
C LEU A 685 -10.23 12.55 -8.92
N MET A 686 -10.24 11.42 -8.21
CA MET A 686 -9.71 10.15 -8.73
C MET A 686 -10.36 9.80 -10.06
N GLY A 687 -11.69 9.90 -10.14
CA GLY A 687 -12.42 9.62 -11.38
C GLY A 687 -12.08 10.58 -12.53
N TYR A 688 -11.94 11.88 -12.25
CA TYR A 688 -11.58 12.87 -13.29
C TYR A 688 -10.12 12.75 -13.75
N LEU A 689 -9.19 12.43 -12.84
CA LEU A 689 -7.78 12.28 -13.15
C LEU A 689 -7.45 10.87 -13.69
N GLY A 690 -8.45 9.97 -13.76
CA GLY A 690 -8.25 8.59 -14.18
C GLY A 690 -7.40 7.77 -13.22
N ILE A 691 -7.30 8.18 -11.95
CA ILE A 691 -6.57 7.45 -10.90
C ILE A 691 -7.46 6.30 -10.42
N PRO A 692 -7.09 5.03 -10.67
CA PRO A 692 -7.93 3.91 -10.26
C PRO A 692 -7.87 3.65 -8.76
N ILE A 693 -8.89 2.95 -8.27
CA ILE A 693 -8.85 2.36 -6.92
C ILE A 693 -7.95 1.13 -6.97
N LYS A 694 -6.90 1.14 -6.16
CA LYS A 694 -5.90 0.06 -5.98
C LYS A 694 -5.49 -0.04 -4.52
N PRO A 695 -4.76 -1.10 -4.12
CA PRO A 695 -4.24 -1.23 -2.76
C PRO A 695 -3.46 -0.01 -2.27
N SER A 696 -2.70 0.64 -3.14
CA SER A 696 -1.90 1.83 -2.81
C SER A 696 -2.74 3.11 -2.62
N THR A 697 -3.81 3.31 -3.42
CA THR A 697 -4.66 4.52 -3.35
C THR A 697 -5.77 4.42 -2.30
N ILE A 698 -6.10 3.22 -1.85
CA ILE A 698 -7.13 2.93 -0.85
C ILE A 698 -6.87 3.64 0.48
N LEU A 699 -5.61 3.69 0.90
CA LEU A 699 -5.20 4.31 2.16
C LEU A 699 -5.55 5.79 2.24
N VAL A 700 -5.68 6.48 1.10
CA VAL A 700 -6.00 7.91 1.02
C VAL A 700 -7.23 8.25 1.84
N PHE A 701 -8.30 7.46 1.73
CA PHE A 701 -9.57 7.75 2.38
C PHE A 701 -9.48 7.66 3.91
N SER A 702 -8.89 6.59 4.43
CA SER A 702 -8.77 6.39 5.88
C SER A 702 -7.78 7.35 6.51
N ILE A 703 -6.64 7.61 5.86
CA ILE A 703 -5.64 8.58 6.32
C ILE A 703 -6.23 9.98 6.32
N ALA A 704 -6.82 10.42 5.21
CA ALA A 704 -7.39 11.76 5.08
C ALA A 704 -8.56 11.97 6.05
N PHE A 705 -9.42 10.97 6.26
CA PHE A 705 -10.51 11.05 7.22
C PHE A 705 -10.01 11.17 8.66
N GLY A 706 -9.06 10.32 9.05
CA GLY A 706 -8.46 10.36 10.39
C GLY A 706 -7.83 11.71 10.72
N ILE A 707 -7.18 12.35 9.75
CA ILE A 707 -6.51 13.65 9.92
C ILE A 707 -7.51 14.82 9.85
N SER A 708 -8.51 14.78 8.95
CA SER A 708 -9.45 15.89 8.75
C SER A 708 -10.32 16.15 9.97
N VAL A 709 -10.61 15.12 10.75
CA VAL A 709 -11.42 15.22 11.99
C VAL A 709 -10.71 16.00 13.09
N ASP A 710 -9.38 16.08 13.10
CA ASP A 710 -8.58 16.83 14.05
C ASP A 710 -8.99 18.31 14.12
N ASP A 711 -9.06 18.97 12.96
CA ASP A 711 -9.49 20.37 12.86
C ASP A 711 -10.93 20.57 13.38
N THR A 712 -11.83 19.63 13.09
CA THR A 712 -13.22 19.67 13.58
C THR A 712 -13.28 19.58 15.11
N ILE A 713 -12.50 18.70 15.73
CA ILE A 713 -12.45 18.53 17.19
C ILE A 713 -11.94 19.82 17.85
N HIS A 714 -10.84 20.38 17.35
CA HIS A 714 -10.26 21.62 17.87
C HIS A 714 -11.24 22.77 17.77
N PHE A 715 -11.92 22.95 16.63
CA PHE A 715 -12.92 23.99 16.45
C PHE A 715 -14.12 23.81 17.38
N LEU A 716 -14.72 22.63 17.44
CA LEU A 716 -15.90 22.37 18.26
C LEU A 716 -15.60 22.43 19.76
N ALA A 717 -14.41 22.01 20.19
CA ALA A 717 -13.97 22.14 21.57
C ALA A 717 -13.90 23.63 21.97
N LYS A 718 -13.31 24.46 21.11
CA LYS A 718 -13.24 25.91 21.35
C LYS A 718 -14.61 26.57 21.27
N TYR A 719 -15.41 26.24 20.26
CA TYR A 719 -16.81 26.72 20.18
C TYR A 719 -17.58 26.45 21.45
N ARG A 720 -17.46 25.26 22.02
CA ARG A 720 -18.12 24.92 23.27
C ARG A 720 -17.62 25.74 24.47
N GLN A 721 -16.31 26.00 24.55
CA GLN A 721 -15.72 26.85 25.56
C GLN A 721 -16.29 28.28 25.49
N GLU A 722 -16.33 28.86 24.24
CA GLU A 722 -16.88 30.17 24.02
C GLU A 722 -18.41 30.24 24.28
N LEU A 723 -19.15 29.17 23.96
CA LEU A 723 -20.59 29.08 24.20
C LEU A 723 -20.93 29.21 25.71
N MET A 724 -20.12 28.58 26.53
CA MET A 724 -20.27 28.69 28.01
C MET A 724 -19.87 30.08 28.52
N ALA A 725 -18.81 30.66 27.99
CA ALA A 725 -18.34 31.99 28.39
C ALA A 725 -19.30 33.12 27.96
N ASN A 726 -19.88 33.02 26.78
CA ASN A 726 -20.78 34.02 26.21
C ASN A 726 -22.26 33.76 26.53
N LYS A 727 -22.56 33.10 27.66
CA LYS A 727 -23.93 32.87 28.16
C LYS A 727 -24.86 32.26 27.08
N TRP A 728 -24.37 31.29 26.31
CA TRP A 728 -25.09 30.55 25.24
C TRP A 728 -25.44 31.38 24.00
N LYS A 729 -24.78 32.49 23.74
CA LYS A 729 -24.93 33.25 22.51
C LYS A 729 -24.14 32.56 21.36
N VAL A 730 -24.84 31.83 20.52
CA VAL A 730 -24.21 30.98 19.46
C VAL A 730 -23.39 31.80 18.48
N ARG A 731 -23.95 32.91 17.96
CA ARG A 731 -23.28 33.74 16.94
C ARG A 731 -21.92 34.25 17.43
N THR A 732 -21.91 34.88 18.61
CA THR A 732 -20.68 35.40 19.19
C THR A 732 -19.66 34.28 19.44
N SER A 733 -20.14 33.14 19.93
CA SER A 733 -19.29 31.99 20.27
C SER A 733 -18.65 31.35 19.02
N VAL A 734 -19.40 31.25 17.91
CA VAL A 734 -18.87 30.76 16.63
C VAL A 734 -17.79 31.69 16.08
N TYR A 735 -18.05 33.01 16.08
CA TYR A 735 -17.07 33.99 15.57
C TYR A 735 -15.79 34.05 16.43
N ASN A 736 -15.94 34.00 17.76
CA ASN A 736 -14.78 33.94 18.65
C ASN A 736 -13.98 32.66 18.47
N ALA A 737 -14.64 31.50 18.35
CA ALA A 737 -13.99 30.23 18.08
C ALA A 737 -13.23 30.28 16.76
N LEU A 738 -13.82 30.79 15.68
CA LEU A 738 -13.18 30.91 14.39
C LEU A 738 -11.95 31.85 14.40
N ARG A 739 -12.02 32.96 15.15
CA ARG A 739 -10.90 33.88 15.29
C ARG A 739 -9.72 33.28 16.07
N GLU A 740 -9.99 32.47 17.09
CA GLU A 740 -8.93 31.91 17.93
C GLU A 740 -8.35 30.62 17.36
N THR A 741 -9.16 29.74 16.79
CA THR A 741 -8.69 28.46 16.24
C THR A 741 -8.32 28.53 14.76
N GLY A 742 -8.96 29.41 13.98
CA GLY A 742 -8.77 29.48 12.54
C GLY A 742 -7.31 29.71 12.12
N VAL A 743 -6.55 30.49 12.88
CA VAL A 743 -5.12 30.71 12.63
C VAL A 743 -4.31 29.43 12.78
N SER A 744 -4.56 28.67 13.85
CA SER A 744 -3.85 27.40 14.11
C SER A 744 -4.21 26.36 13.07
N MET A 745 -5.50 26.22 12.74
CA MET A 745 -6.00 25.29 11.72
C MET A 745 -5.42 25.60 10.33
N PHE A 746 -5.33 26.88 9.98
CA PHE A 746 -4.70 27.27 8.73
C PHE A 746 -3.22 26.84 8.67
N TYR A 747 -2.45 27.10 9.73
CA TYR A 747 -1.05 26.70 9.78
C TYR A 747 -0.87 25.18 9.75
N THR A 748 -1.67 24.44 10.50
CA THR A 748 -1.58 22.97 10.52
C THR A 748 -1.91 22.38 9.16
N SER A 749 -2.99 22.83 8.52
CA SER A 749 -3.40 22.32 7.21
C SER A 749 -2.40 22.64 6.11
N ILE A 750 -1.76 23.82 6.13
CA ILE A 750 -0.70 24.16 5.17
C ILE A 750 0.53 23.27 5.36
N VAL A 751 0.93 23.01 6.61
CA VAL A 751 2.06 22.09 6.87
C VAL A 751 1.73 20.67 6.41
N LEU A 752 0.53 20.20 6.71
CA LEU A 752 0.06 18.89 6.26
C LEU A 752 0.01 18.80 4.72
N PHE A 753 -0.52 19.84 4.06
CA PHE A 753 -0.56 19.91 2.61
C PHE A 753 0.81 19.72 1.98
N PHE A 754 1.77 20.54 2.36
CA PHE A 754 3.13 20.44 1.81
C PHE A 754 3.87 19.19 2.29
N GLY A 755 3.58 18.71 3.50
CA GLY A 755 4.14 17.48 4.02
C GLY A 755 3.75 16.26 3.20
N PHE A 756 2.47 16.12 2.83
CA PHE A 756 2.01 15.06 1.95
C PHE A 756 2.40 15.28 0.48
N LEU A 757 2.53 16.53 0.06
CA LEU A 757 2.95 16.88 -1.31
C LEU A 757 4.34 16.33 -1.64
N VAL A 758 5.19 16.09 -0.65
CA VAL A 758 6.51 15.45 -0.79
C VAL A 758 6.41 14.12 -1.54
N PHE A 759 5.36 13.35 -1.32
CA PHE A 759 5.18 12.04 -1.95
C PHE A 759 4.90 12.12 -3.47
N ILE A 760 4.58 13.30 -4.02
CA ILE A 760 4.41 13.47 -5.48
C ILE A 760 5.71 13.23 -6.24
N ILE A 761 6.86 13.37 -5.58
CA ILE A 761 8.18 13.14 -6.16
C ILE A 761 8.47 11.65 -6.35
N SER A 762 7.67 10.77 -5.76
CA SER A 762 7.82 9.32 -5.92
C SER A 762 7.88 8.90 -7.39
N SER A 763 8.68 7.91 -7.69
CA SER A 763 8.61 7.21 -8.97
C SER A 763 7.44 6.21 -9.02
N PHE A 764 6.96 5.74 -7.84
CA PHE A 764 5.81 4.84 -7.75
C PHE A 764 4.49 5.58 -7.95
N GLY A 765 3.68 5.13 -8.92
CA GLY A 765 2.41 5.75 -9.27
C GLY A 765 1.41 5.84 -8.11
N GLY A 766 1.29 4.79 -7.31
CA GLY A 766 0.42 4.75 -6.14
C GLY A 766 0.82 5.71 -5.03
N THR A 767 2.12 5.81 -4.72
CA THR A 767 2.64 6.76 -3.72
C THR A 767 2.47 8.20 -4.19
N LYS A 768 2.72 8.49 -5.47
CA LYS A 768 2.48 9.80 -6.09
C LYS A 768 1.00 10.21 -5.97
N ALA A 769 0.10 9.30 -6.31
CA ALA A 769 -1.34 9.52 -6.20
C ALA A 769 -1.77 9.75 -4.74
N LEU A 770 -1.27 8.94 -3.81
CA LEU A 770 -1.53 9.07 -2.38
C LEU A 770 -1.14 10.47 -1.88
N GLY A 771 0.08 10.92 -2.16
CA GLY A 771 0.56 12.24 -1.74
C GLY A 771 -0.29 13.39 -2.30
N GLY A 772 -0.56 13.39 -3.58
CA GLY A 772 -1.36 14.41 -4.25
C GLY A 772 -2.80 14.45 -3.75
N LEU A 773 -3.44 13.30 -3.69
CA LEU A 773 -4.85 13.20 -3.25
C LEU A 773 -5.03 13.59 -1.78
N ILE A 774 -4.16 13.12 -0.87
CA ILE A 774 -4.25 13.52 0.55
C ILE A 774 -4.00 15.02 0.70
N SER A 775 -3.00 15.58 0.02
CA SER A 775 -2.72 17.03 0.07
C SER A 775 -3.94 17.84 -0.32
N VAL A 776 -4.55 17.53 -1.45
CA VAL A 776 -5.76 18.22 -1.93
C VAL A 776 -6.93 18.00 -0.97
N THR A 777 -7.12 16.78 -0.47
CA THR A 777 -8.18 16.45 0.51
C THR A 777 -8.07 17.32 1.76
N LEU A 778 -6.87 17.49 2.30
CA LEU A 778 -6.63 18.29 3.50
C LEU A 778 -6.88 19.78 3.29
N LEU A 779 -6.60 20.32 2.09
CA LEU A 779 -7.00 21.68 1.74
C LEU A 779 -8.53 21.83 1.71
N PHE A 780 -9.23 20.91 1.08
CA PHE A 780 -10.69 20.91 1.09
C PHE A 780 -11.26 20.73 2.49
N ALA A 781 -10.63 19.89 3.33
CA ALA A 781 -11.00 19.71 4.73
C ALA A 781 -10.83 21.01 5.53
N MET A 782 -9.72 21.73 5.34
CA MET A 782 -9.49 23.04 5.95
C MET A 782 -10.61 24.02 5.56
N VAL A 783 -10.89 24.15 4.27
CA VAL A 783 -11.94 25.07 3.78
C VAL A 783 -13.32 24.67 4.34
N SER A 784 -13.63 23.39 4.33
CA SER A 784 -14.89 22.86 4.87
C SER A 784 -15.02 23.12 6.37
N ASN A 785 -13.97 22.88 7.15
CA ASN A 785 -13.97 23.10 8.59
C ASN A 785 -13.97 24.59 8.99
N LEU A 786 -13.38 25.47 8.17
CA LEU A 786 -13.36 26.91 8.44
C LEU A 786 -14.58 27.68 7.92
N LEU A 787 -15.30 27.17 6.92
CA LEU A 787 -16.47 27.83 6.33
C LEU A 787 -17.77 27.05 6.52
N LEU A 788 -17.83 25.77 6.14
CA LEU A 788 -19.06 24.99 6.19
C LEU A 788 -19.46 24.62 7.62
N LEU A 789 -18.52 24.17 8.47
CA LEU A 789 -18.81 23.83 9.85
C LEU A 789 -19.37 25.00 10.67
N PRO A 790 -18.76 26.22 10.64
CA PRO A 790 -19.34 27.40 11.30
C PRO A 790 -20.70 27.80 10.72
N ALA A 791 -20.90 27.70 9.42
CA ALA A 791 -22.18 28.01 8.76
C ALA A 791 -23.29 27.05 9.24
N LEU A 792 -23.00 25.73 9.32
CA LEU A 792 -23.93 24.72 9.85
C LEU A 792 -24.33 25.01 11.30
N LEU A 793 -23.36 25.35 12.16
CA LEU A 793 -23.64 25.71 13.56
C LEU A 793 -24.57 26.92 13.66
N LEU A 794 -24.35 27.95 12.83
CA LEU A 794 -25.20 29.15 12.82
C LEU A 794 -26.60 28.89 12.28
N SER A 795 -26.75 27.98 11.32
CA SER A 795 -28.07 27.67 10.75
C SER A 795 -28.94 26.82 11.67
N LEU A 796 -28.29 26.03 12.52
CA LEU A 796 -28.95 25.20 13.54
C LEU A 796 -29.08 25.92 14.91
N GLU A 797 -28.81 27.24 14.96
CA GLU A 797 -28.80 28.05 16.21
C GLU A 797 -30.02 27.79 17.09
N ARG A 798 -31.25 27.88 16.54
CA ARG A 798 -32.50 27.65 17.28
C ARG A 798 -32.67 26.23 17.82
N ARG A 799 -32.05 25.24 17.18
CA ARG A 799 -32.17 23.80 17.52
C ARG A 799 -31.02 23.27 18.37
N ILE A 800 -29.83 23.87 18.29
CA ILE A 800 -28.62 23.43 19.00
C ILE A 800 -28.42 24.18 20.32
N ALA A 801 -28.86 25.44 20.42
CA ALA A 801 -28.57 26.33 21.54
C ALA A 801 -29.39 26.07 22.83
N ASN A 802 -30.25 25.09 22.88
CA ASN A 802 -31.01 24.77 24.10
C ASN A 802 -30.11 24.11 25.15
N LYS A 803 -30.16 24.61 26.41
CA LYS A 803 -29.49 23.98 27.59
C LYS A 803 -29.82 22.49 27.73
N LYS A 804 -30.98 22.03 27.23
CA LYS A 804 -31.40 20.63 27.20
C LYS A 804 -30.66 19.79 26.19
N THR A 805 -30.22 20.36 25.05
CA THR A 805 -29.53 19.66 23.97
C THR A 805 -28.04 19.44 24.25
N PHE A 806 -27.43 20.37 24.96
CA PHE A 806 -26.06 20.23 25.45
C PHE A 806 -26.07 19.71 26.91
N LYS A 807 -26.30 18.42 27.09
CA LYS A 807 -26.03 17.77 28.36
C LYS A 807 -24.55 17.99 28.75
N LYS A 808 -24.25 18.15 30.04
CA LYS A 808 -22.87 18.29 30.51
C LYS A 808 -22.01 17.15 29.93
N PRO A 809 -20.86 17.43 29.27
CA PRO A 809 -20.03 16.40 28.72
C PRO A 809 -19.49 15.51 29.84
N LYS A 810 -19.25 14.23 29.51
CA LYS A 810 -18.50 13.35 30.43
C LYS A 810 -17.06 13.84 30.59
N MET A 811 -16.51 14.48 29.57
CA MET A 811 -15.14 14.99 29.53
C MET A 811 -15.11 16.46 29.10
N GLN A 812 -14.37 17.29 29.81
CA GLN A 812 -14.20 18.71 29.47
C GLN A 812 -12.90 18.83 28.66
N ILE A 813 -13.03 19.07 27.36
CA ILE A 813 -11.89 19.11 26.42
C ILE A 813 -11.03 20.35 26.65
N LEU A 814 -11.68 21.48 26.93
CA LEU A 814 -11.01 22.72 27.29
C LEU A 814 -11.53 23.20 28.65
N PRO A 815 -10.67 23.70 29.56
CA PRO A 815 -11.11 24.26 30.80
C PRO A 815 -12.03 25.47 30.55
N LYS A 816 -12.85 25.84 31.58
CA LYS A 816 -13.63 27.08 31.51
C LYS A 816 -12.70 28.26 31.29
N LYS A 817 -13.14 29.23 30.45
CA LYS A 817 -12.45 30.51 30.33
C LYS A 817 -12.46 31.16 31.75
N GLU A 818 -11.28 31.43 32.27
CA GLU A 818 -11.18 32.20 33.52
C GLU A 818 -11.73 33.59 33.22
N GLU A 819 -12.63 34.10 34.06
CA GLU A 819 -12.96 35.52 34.05
C GLU A 819 -11.66 36.27 34.37
N GLU A 820 -11.27 37.21 33.48
CA GLU A 820 -10.06 38.02 33.59
C GLU A 820 -10.07 38.87 34.87
#